data_d06e759939a22a5ddd89a6046a720be1
#
_entry.id   d06e759939a22a5ddd89a6046a720be1
#
_cell.length_a   1.000
_cell.length_b   1.000
_cell.length_c   1.000
_cell.angle_alpha   90.00
_cell.angle_beta   90.00
_cell.angle_gamma   90.00
#
_symmetry.space_group_name_H-M   'P 1'
#
loop_
_entity.id
_entity.type
_entity.pdbx_description
1 polymer ?
#
loop_
_entity_poly.entity_id
_entity_poly.type
_entity_poly.pdbx_seq_one_letter_code
_entity_poly.pdbx_strand_id
1 'polypeptide(L)'
;MLDLMATSSSTNASASTDGGESEGFPVANNPTLAKQVLASALVIPPDDDDKKPLWRYVRIIERCGKGQGGNTKVQCRLCDKGFQGSYSRVKAHLLKISGFGVSFCRVVTVHVLEQLQAEISAANAAAGRAMPRDIPLPTERNEKMRKRKGVSAIESSFNLEVRSQLDELIARMFYTAGLPFNLARNPYFRKAFIFAANHPIGGYVPPSYNKLRTTLLVQEKTNVERLMQPIKATWNSKGLSIVSDGWSDAQRRPLLNFLAVTEDGPMFLKAINTEGISKTKEYISEKMLAVIDEVGAQNVVQVITDNAANCRAAGIIVEQKHPQIFWTPCVVHTLNLALKNICAPRDIDDELYDEFQWISEIIGDASCIKNFIMNHSMRLSMFNEHSKLKFLAIAETRFASAVVMLKRFVAIKDALSVMVVSEKWTTYREDNPGPAQFVKDKIVNDVWWDKVRYFLSFIDPIYSMVRAADTDKPCLHLIYEMWDTMIEKVKNVIYRYEGKEAHEESTFYSAVRDILVSRWTKSNTPLHCLAHSLNPKYYTEAWINEIPNRQAPHNDEEISEMRNACFRRYFSGEELKRVKQQYANFSLFGPGFNSFDSLEDRTYMDPKQWWGIHGHSAPELKKLALRLLGQSTSSSCAERNWSTYGLIHSSLRNRFLFYSTS
;
A
#
# COMPACT_ATOMS: atom_id res chain seq x y z
N MET A 1 2.64 -5.61 3.94
CA MET A 1 3.38 -6.84 4.25
C MET A 1 2.58 -7.68 5.26
N LEU A 2 1.35 -8.03 4.89
CA LEU A 2 0.41 -8.82 5.70
C LEU A 2 -0.50 -9.62 4.76
N ASP A 3 0.13 -10.49 3.92
CA ASP A 3 -0.60 -11.49 3.14
C ASP A 3 0.39 -12.56 2.66
N LEU A 4 0.86 -13.35 3.60
CA LEU A 4 1.58 -14.59 3.29
C LEU A 4 1.55 -15.48 4.52
N MET A 5 0.46 -16.23 4.69
CA MET A 5 0.42 -17.59 5.25
C MET A 5 -1.03 -18.07 5.33
N ALA A 6 -1.43 -18.85 4.37
CA ALA A 6 -2.48 -19.85 4.54
C ALA A 6 -2.29 -20.95 3.50
N THR A 7 -1.73 -22.05 3.94
CA THR A 7 -1.74 -23.32 3.19
C THR A 7 -2.85 -24.22 3.71
N SER A 8 -3.67 -24.64 2.80
CA SER A 8 -4.43 -25.87 2.62
C SER A 8 -4.46 -26.96 3.71
N SER A 9 -5.66 -27.43 4.05
CA SER A 9 -5.96 -28.86 4.11
C SER A 9 -7.46 -29.09 3.93
N SER A 10 -7.75 -30.05 3.08
CA SER A 10 -9.06 -30.54 2.66
C SER A 10 -9.62 -31.59 3.63
N THR A 11 -10.94 -31.65 3.80
CA THR A 11 -11.65 -32.97 3.89
C THR A 11 -13.14 -32.82 3.58
N ASN A 12 -13.66 -33.87 2.98
CA ASN A 12 -14.98 -34.06 2.41
C ASN A 12 -16.12 -34.22 3.44
N ALA A 13 -17.35 -33.93 2.99
CA ALA A 13 -18.52 -34.83 3.07
C ALA A 13 -19.74 -34.19 2.37
N SER A 14 -20.18 -34.83 1.40
CA SER A 14 -21.37 -35.60 0.97
C SER A 14 -22.72 -34.91 1.06
N ALA A 15 -23.31 -34.96 -0.08
CA ALA A 15 -24.62 -34.81 -0.70
C ALA A 15 -25.89 -34.96 0.18
N SER A 16 -26.94 -34.20 -0.23
CA SER A 16 -28.27 -34.75 -0.51
C SER A 16 -29.04 -33.83 -1.47
N THR A 17 -29.75 -34.47 -2.33
CA THR A 17 -30.64 -34.06 -3.43
C THR A 17 -31.93 -33.44 -2.90
N ASP A 18 -32.47 -32.42 -3.56
CA ASP A 18 -33.85 -32.49 -4.03
C ASP A 18 -34.14 -31.43 -5.12
N GLY A 19 -35.07 -31.80 -6.02
CA GLY A 19 -35.36 -31.10 -7.23
C GLY A 19 -36.48 -30.04 -7.11
N GLY A 20 -36.68 -29.27 -8.16
CA GLY A 20 -37.78 -28.32 -8.26
C GLY A 20 -37.66 -27.36 -9.44
N GLU A 21 -38.32 -27.70 -10.50
CA GLU A 21 -39.00 -26.96 -11.53
C GLU A 21 -38.48 -25.60 -12.07
N SER A 22 -38.44 -25.60 -13.41
CA SER A 22 -38.16 -24.47 -14.29
C SER A 22 -39.40 -23.60 -14.50
N GLU A 23 -39.32 -22.32 -14.21
CA GLU A 23 -40.15 -21.29 -14.82
C GLU A 23 -39.33 -20.28 -15.60
N GLY A 24 -39.62 -20.17 -16.88
CA GLY A 24 -38.97 -19.22 -17.79
C GLY A 24 -39.61 -17.84 -17.68
N PHE A 25 -38.77 -16.82 -17.67
CA PHE A 25 -39.16 -15.42 -17.79
C PHE A 25 -38.55 -14.76 -19.03
N PRO A 26 -39.23 -13.77 -19.64
CA PRO A 26 -38.91 -13.26 -20.95
C PRO A 26 -37.71 -12.32 -20.97
N VAL A 27 -36.97 -12.39 -22.08
CA VAL A 27 -35.79 -11.52 -22.36
C VAL A 27 -36.28 -10.11 -22.67
N ALA A 28 -36.01 -9.19 -21.77
CA ALA A 28 -36.16 -7.75 -22.02
C ALA A 28 -34.80 -7.11 -22.26
N ASN A 29 -34.55 -6.61 -23.47
CA ASN A 29 -33.42 -5.73 -23.82
C ASN A 29 -33.65 -4.34 -23.22
N ASN A 30 -33.26 -4.12 -21.97
CA ASN A 30 -33.34 -2.81 -21.34
C ASN A 30 -31.98 -2.45 -20.73
N PRO A 31 -31.31 -1.39 -21.21
CA PRO A 31 -30.00 -0.95 -20.69
C PRO A 31 -30.02 -0.54 -19.22
N THR A 32 -31.20 -0.24 -18.67
CA THR A 32 -31.40 0.07 -17.24
C THR A 32 -31.26 -1.19 -16.37
N LEU A 33 -31.71 -2.36 -16.90
CA LEU A 33 -31.55 -3.64 -16.21
C LEU A 33 -30.10 -4.08 -16.12
N ALA A 34 -29.30 -3.81 -17.17
CA ALA A 34 -27.87 -4.11 -17.16
C ALA A 34 -27.10 -3.29 -16.10
N LYS A 35 -27.49 -2.03 -15.87
CA LYS A 35 -26.92 -1.21 -14.78
C LYS A 35 -27.35 -1.70 -13.39
N GLN A 36 -28.58 -2.15 -13.22
CA GLN A 36 -29.08 -2.72 -11.95
C GLN A 36 -28.44 -4.10 -11.65
N VAL A 37 -28.25 -4.94 -12.65
CA VAL A 37 -27.59 -6.24 -12.50
C VAL A 37 -26.09 -6.06 -12.19
N LEU A 38 -25.43 -5.04 -12.76
CA LEU A 38 -24.06 -4.69 -12.40
C LEU A 38 -23.95 -4.14 -10.98
N ALA A 39 -24.88 -3.27 -10.56
CA ALA A 39 -24.92 -2.75 -9.20
C ALA A 39 -25.20 -3.86 -8.17
N SER A 40 -26.06 -4.84 -8.48
CA SER A 40 -26.32 -6.01 -7.63
C SER A 40 -25.20 -7.04 -7.66
N ALA A 41 -24.46 -7.16 -8.75
CA ALA A 41 -23.26 -8.02 -8.84
C ALA A 41 -22.06 -7.46 -8.04
N LEU A 42 -22.06 -6.17 -7.75
CA LEU A 42 -21.05 -5.49 -6.90
C LEU A 42 -21.27 -5.73 -5.40
N VAL A 43 -22.35 -6.38 -4.99
CA VAL A 43 -22.72 -6.65 -3.57
C VAL A 43 -22.52 -8.13 -3.23
N ILE A 44 -21.47 -8.78 -3.72
CA ILE A 44 -21.21 -10.20 -3.43
C ILE A 44 -20.07 -10.37 -2.44
N PRO A 45 -20.22 -11.31 -1.45
CA PRO A 45 -19.25 -11.49 -0.37
C PRO A 45 -17.86 -11.91 -0.84
N PRO A 46 -16.81 -11.67 -0.03
CA PRO A 46 -15.41 -11.74 -0.41
C PRO A 46 -14.81 -13.15 -0.41
N ASP A 47 -15.44 -14.12 -1.05
CA ASP A 47 -14.81 -15.42 -1.37
C ASP A 47 -14.04 -15.36 -2.71
N ASP A 48 -13.67 -14.15 -3.11
CA ASP A 48 -13.00 -13.89 -4.38
C ASP A 48 -11.50 -14.16 -4.27
N ASP A 49 -11.03 -15.04 -5.12
CA ASP A 49 -9.63 -15.14 -5.50
C ASP A 49 -9.23 -13.78 -6.13
N ASP A 50 -8.64 -12.89 -5.36
CA ASP A 50 -8.18 -11.55 -5.79
C ASP A 50 -7.34 -11.59 -7.09
N LYS A 51 -6.81 -12.77 -7.44
CA LYS A 51 -6.08 -13.04 -8.68
C LYS A 51 -6.98 -13.32 -9.89
N LYS A 52 -8.27 -13.56 -9.67
CA LYS A 52 -9.22 -13.96 -10.72
C LYS A 52 -10.56 -13.24 -10.58
N PRO A 53 -10.60 -11.91 -10.68
CA PRO A 53 -11.74 -11.07 -10.32
C PRO A 53 -13.02 -11.40 -11.12
N LEU A 54 -12.91 -11.98 -12.30
CA LEU A 54 -14.09 -12.26 -13.14
C LEU A 54 -14.91 -13.46 -12.66
N TRP A 55 -14.45 -14.25 -11.67
CA TRP A 55 -15.29 -15.30 -11.08
C TRP A 55 -16.56 -14.72 -10.42
N ARG A 56 -16.55 -13.48 -9.95
CA ARG A 56 -17.72 -12.81 -9.37
C ARG A 56 -18.90 -12.65 -10.37
N TYR A 57 -18.62 -12.64 -11.66
CA TYR A 57 -19.63 -12.48 -12.72
C TYR A 57 -20.25 -13.80 -13.20
N VAL A 58 -19.90 -14.92 -12.57
CA VAL A 58 -20.49 -16.22 -12.84
C VAL A 58 -20.93 -16.89 -11.53
N ARG A 59 -22.02 -17.68 -11.60
CA ARG A 59 -22.45 -18.58 -10.53
C ARG A 59 -21.83 -19.95 -10.80
N ILE A 60 -21.13 -20.51 -9.81
CA ILE A 60 -20.61 -21.88 -9.89
C ILE A 60 -21.76 -22.81 -9.58
N ILE A 61 -22.13 -23.67 -10.55
CA ILE A 61 -23.19 -24.66 -10.40
C ILE A 61 -22.59 -25.96 -9.85
N GLU A 62 -21.44 -26.38 -10.40
CA GLU A 62 -20.80 -27.64 -10.02
C GLU A 62 -19.28 -27.51 -10.14
N ARG A 63 -18.56 -27.90 -9.10
CA ARG A 63 -17.09 -28.01 -9.14
C ARG A 63 -16.69 -29.45 -9.43
N CYS A 64 -16.05 -29.71 -10.55
CA CYS A 64 -15.46 -31.01 -10.82
C CYS A 64 -14.32 -31.32 -9.87
N GLY A 65 -14.30 -32.54 -9.29
CA GLY A 65 -13.31 -32.98 -8.31
C GLY A 65 -11.89 -33.03 -8.89
N LYS A 66 -10.89 -33.05 -8.02
CA LYS A 66 -9.48 -33.25 -8.37
C LYS A 66 -9.33 -34.63 -9.07
N GLY A 67 -9.10 -34.62 -10.37
CA GLY A 67 -8.93 -35.82 -11.19
C GLY A 67 -9.69 -35.83 -12.53
N GLN A 68 -10.69 -34.98 -12.71
CA GLN A 68 -11.48 -34.88 -13.93
C GLN A 68 -11.25 -33.54 -14.66
N GLY A 69 -10.03 -33.23 -15.05
CA GLY A 69 -9.76 -32.19 -16.05
C GLY A 69 -10.24 -30.76 -15.76
N GLY A 70 -10.32 -30.34 -14.48
CA GLY A 70 -10.38 -28.94 -14.07
C GLY A 70 -11.52 -28.03 -14.62
N ASN A 71 -12.55 -28.59 -15.26
CA ASN A 71 -13.64 -27.81 -15.84
C ASN A 71 -14.81 -27.66 -14.86
N THR A 72 -15.06 -26.43 -14.42
CA THR A 72 -16.18 -26.07 -13.56
C THR A 72 -17.39 -25.71 -14.38
N LYS A 73 -18.60 -26.19 -14.01
CA LYS A 73 -19.85 -25.81 -14.64
C LYS A 73 -20.33 -24.48 -14.04
N VAL A 74 -20.49 -23.49 -14.88
CA VAL A 74 -20.79 -22.11 -14.46
C VAL A 74 -21.97 -21.54 -15.27
N GLN A 75 -22.67 -20.59 -14.65
CA GLN A 75 -23.69 -19.78 -15.28
C GLN A 75 -23.31 -18.30 -15.19
N CYS A 76 -23.32 -17.63 -16.33
CA CYS A 76 -23.03 -16.19 -16.37
C CYS A 76 -24.16 -15.40 -15.69
N ARG A 77 -23.82 -14.53 -14.73
CA ARG A 77 -24.83 -13.71 -14.02
C ARG A 77 -25.38 -12.56 -14.86
N LEU A 78 -24.71 -12.21 -15.97
CA LEU A 78 -25.15 -11.12 -16.84
C LEU A 78 -26.10 -11.57 -17.95
N CYS A 79 -25.92 -12.77 -18.50
CA CYS A 79 -26.71 -13.26 -19.64
C CYS A 79 -27.34 -14.64 -19.39
N ASP A 80 -27.26 -15.17 -18.18
CA ASP A 80 -27.77 -16.47 -17.71
C ASP A 80 -27.28 -17.70 -18.49
N LYS A 81 -26.32 -17.52 -19.39
CA LYS A 81 -25.78 -18.63 -20.16
C LYS A 81 -24.93 -19.55 -19.31
N GLY A 82 -25.31 -20.85 -19.29
CA GLY A 82 -24.51 -21.92 -18.71
C GLY A 82 -23.42 -22.40 -19.67
N PHE A 83 -22.22 -22.66 -19.17
CA PHE A 83 -21.15 -23.32 -19.90
C PHE A 83 -20.16 -23.99 -18.92
N GLN A 84 -19.36 -24.91 -19.45
CA GLN A 84 -18.36 -25.63 -18.68
C GLN A 84 -16.96 -25.16 -19.06
N GLY A 85 -16.11 -24.83 -18.07
CA GLY A 85 -14.74 -24.40 -18.36
C GLY A 85 -13.96 -23.87 -17.19
N SER A 86 -12.72 -23.53 -17.48
CA SER A 86 -11.80 -22.86 -16.58
C SER A 86 -12.03 -21.33 -16.58
N TYR A 87 -11.31 -20.62 -15.73
CA TYR A 87 -11.28 -19.16 -15.70
C TYR A 87 -11.00 -18.52 -17.06
N SER A 88 -10.20 -19.17 -17.91
CA SER A 88 -9.92 -18.70 -19.28
C SER A 88 -11.17 -18.65 -20.14
N ARG A 89 -12.10 -19.60 -20.00
CA ARG A 89 -13.38 -19.57 -20.71
C ARG A 89 -14.35 -18.53 -20.15
N VAL A 90 -14.36 -18.33 -18.83
CA VAL A 90 -15.10 -17.22 -18.20
C VAL A 90 -14.60 -15.88 -18.73
N LYS A 91 -13.29 -15.69 -18.76
CA LYS A 91 -12.65 -14.52 -19.34
C LYS A 91 -13.01 -14.32 -20.81
N ALA A 92 -12.96 -15.39 -21.61
CA ALA A 92 -13.31 -15.35 -23.04
C ALA A 92 -14.78 -14.98 -23.27
N HIS A 93 -15.71 -15.51 -22.47
CA HIS A 93 -17.13 -15.20 -22.55
C HIS A 93 -17.41 -13.72 -22.22
N LEU A 94 -16.82 -13.20 -21.13
CA LEU A 94 -17.07 -11.84 -20.65
C LEU A 94 -16.31 -10.77 -21.45
N LEU A 95 -15.06 -11.03 -21.86
CA LEU A 95 -14.24 -10.09 -22.61
C LEU A 95 -14.35 -10.24 -24.14
N LYS A 96 -15.26 -11.08 -24.62
CA LYS A 96 -15.47 -11.32 -26.05
C LYS A 96 -14.21 -11.78 -26.80
N ILE A 97 -13.43 -12.70 -26.20
CA ILE A 97 -12.20 -13.24 -26.80
C ILE A 97 -12.55 -14.52 -27.58
N SER A 98 -12.21 -14.57 -28.86
CA SER A 98 -12.42 -15.75 -29.71
C SER A 98 -11.44 -16.89 -29.42
N GLY A 99 -11.74 -18.10 -29.86
CA GLY A 99 -10.82 -19.24 -29.81
C GLY A 99 -10.93 -20.14 -28.59
N PHE A 100 -11.82 -19.87 -27.62
CA PHE A 100 -11.95 -20.67 -26.39
C PHE A 100 -13.17 -21.60 -26.35
N GLY A 101 -13.89 -21.74 -27.46
CA GLY A 101 -15.04 -22.64 -27.55
C GLY A 101 -16.24 -22.25 -26.66
N VAL A 102 -16.35 -20.96 -26.35
CA VAL A 102 -17.49 -20.38 -25.64
C VAL A 102 -17.99 -19.15 -26.37
N SER A 103 -19.32 -18.96 -26.46
CA SER A 103 -19.89 -17.79 -27.12
C SER A 103 -19.75 -16.55 -26.22
N PHE A 104 -19.67 -15.38 -26.82
CA PHE A 104 -19.59 -14.10 -26.15
C PHE A 104 -20.83 -13.76 -25.33
N CYS A 105 -20.67 -13.04 -24.24
CA CYS A 105 -21.77 -12.53 -23.44
C CYS A 105 -22.54 -11.46 -24.25
N ARG A 106 -23.86 -11.67 -24.41
CA ARG A 106 -24.72 -10.76 -25.18
C ARG A 106 -24.99 -9.45 -24.47
N VAL A 107 -24.88 -9.41 -23.15
CA VAL A 107 -25.23 -8.26 -22.30
C VAL A 107 -24.04 -7.31 -22.07
N VAL A 108 -22.81 -7.77 -22.30
CA VAL A 108 -21.63 -6.94 -22.12
C VAL A 108 -21.56 -5.88 -23.22
N THR A 109 -21.77 -4.61 -22.85
CA THR A 109 -21.58 -3.41 -23.70
C THR A 109 -20.12 -2.99 -23.71
N VAL A 110 -19.76 -2.01 -24.53
CA VAL A 110 -18.37 -1.47 -24.60
C VAL A 110 -17.94 -0.94 -23.23
N HIS A 111 -18.77 -0.17 -22.55
CA HIS A 111 -18.49 0.38 -21.22
C HIS A 111 -18.26 -0.71 -20.15
N VAL A 112 -19.09 -1.76 -20.16
CA VAL A 112 -18.91 -2.92 -19.27
C VAL A 112 -17.61 -3.66 -19.56
N LEU A 113 -17.25 -3.77 -20.85
CA LEU A 113 -16.00 -4.40 -21.27
C LEU A 113 -14.76 -3.65 -20.73
N GLU A 114 -14.77 -2.32 -20.78
CA GLU A 114 -13.71 -1.47 -20.22
C GLU A 114 -13.57 -1.65 -18.70
N GLN A 115 -14.69 -1.70 -17.96
CA GLN A 115 -14.68 -1.97 -16.53
C GLN A 115 -14.09 -3.35 -16.20
N LEU A 116 -14.49 -4.40 -16.90
CA LEU A 116 -13.96 -5.75 -16.71
C LEU A 116 -12.46 -5.84 -17.04
N GLN A 117 -12.00 -5.08 -18.03
CA GLN A 117 -10.57 -4.98 -18.39
C GLN A 117 -9.78 -4.21 -17.31
N ALA A 118 -10.34 -3.14 -16.75
CA ALA A 118 -9.75 -2.40 -15.65
C ALA A 118 -9.59 -3.25 -14.39
N GLU A 119 -10.58 -4.08 -14.04
CA GLU A 119 -10.50 -5.01 -12.91
C GLU A 119 -9.39 -6.05 -13.08
N ILE A 120 -9.25 -6.62 -14.28
CA ILE A 120 -8.15 -7.56 -14.56
C ILE A 120 -6.81 -6.86 -14.49
N SER A 121 -6.72 -5.64 -15.02
CA SER A 121 -5.48 -4.85 -14.97
C SER A 121 -5.08 -4.52 -13.54
N ALA A 122 -6.05 -4.16 -12.69
CA ALA A 122 -5.84 -3.93 -11.26
C ALA A 122 -5.39 -5.20 -10.53
N ALA A 123 -6.02 -6.36 -10.80
CA ALA A 123 -5.65 -7.64 -10.21
C ALA A 123 -4.24 -8.10 -10.67
N ASN A 124 -3.92 -7.92 -11.96
CA ASN A 124 -2.59 -8.22 -12.49
C ASN A 124 -1.52 -7.27 -11.92
N ALA A 125 -1.83 -6.00 -11.73
CA ALA A 125 -0.94 -5.03 -11.09
C ALA A 125 -0.73 -5.34 -9.60
N ALA A 126 -1.75 -5.83 -8.90
CA ALA A 126 -1.64 -6.32 -7.52
C ALA A 126 -0.81 -7.61 -7.43
N ALA A 127 -1.03 -8.56 -8.36
CA ALA A 127 -0.23 -9.79 -8.45
C ALA A 127 1.22 -9.51 -8.86
N GLY A 128 1.47 -8.55 -9.76
CA GLY A 128 2.80 -8.12 -10.17
C GLY A 128 3.59 -7.42 -9.04
N ARG A 129 2.90 -6.80 -8.08
CA ARG A 129 3.53 -6.22 -6.87
C ARG A 129 3.96 -7.29 -5.85
N ALA A 130 3.33 -8.45 -5.86
CA ALA A 130 3.67 -9.57 -4.98
C ALA A 130 4.80 -10.47 -5.51
N MET A 131 5.23 -10.29 -6.77
CA MET A 131 6.36 -11.03 -7.36
C MET A 131 7.64 -10.20 -7.30
N PRO A 132 8.81 -10.83 -7.03
CA PRO A 132 10.09 -10.17 -7.20
C PRO A 132 10.19 -9.61 -8.62
N ARG A 133 10.45 -8.30 -8.74
CA ARG A 133 10.56 -7.65 -10.05
C ARG A 133 11.78 -8.18 -10.80
N ASP A 134 11.61 -8.55 -12.05
CA ASP A 134 12.72 -8.81 -12.96
C ASP A 134 13.38 -7.47 -13.28
N ILE A 135 14.62 -7.28 -12.81
CA ILE A 135 15.42 -6.12 -13.18
C ILE A 135 16.04 -6.47 -14.53
N PRO A 136 15.66 -5.80 -15.64
CA PRO A 136 16.23 -6.12 -16.93
C PRO A 136 17.71 -5.78 -16.92
N LEU A 137 18.54 -6.79 -17.08
CA LEU A 137 19.95 -6.60 -17.43
C LEU A 137 20.06 -5.99 -18.82
N PRO A 138 21.06 -5.12 -19.11
CA PRO A 138 21.20 -4.51 -20.42
C PRO A 138 21.30 -5.57 -21.48
N THR A 139 20.38 -5.52 -22.41
CA THR A 139 20.27 -6.24 -23.68
C THR A 139 21.17 -7.45 -23.88
N GLU A 140 20.66 -8.62 -23.58
CA GLU A 140 21.05 -9.79 -24.36
C GLU A 140 20.58 -9.56 -25.79
N ARG A 141 21.54 -9.53 -26.74
CA ARG A 141 21.24 -9.57 -28.17
C ARG A 141 20.28 -10.73 -28.42
N ASN A 142 19.18 -10.47 -29.10
CA ASN A 142 18.26 -11.48 -29.58
C ASN A 142 19.02 -12.48 -30.45
N GLU A 143 19.59 -13.52 -29.85
CA GLU A 143 19.97 -14.72 -30.58
C GLU A 143 18.67 -15.44 -30.93
N LYS A 144 18.31 -15.38 -32.21
CA LYS A 144 17.22 -16.15 -32.79
C LYS A 144 17.40 -17.61 -32.41
N MET A 145 16.49 -18.13 -31.58
CA MET A 145 16.41 -19.55 -31.26
C MET A 145 16.36 -20.34 -32.57
N ARG A 146 17.47 -21.00 -32.92
CA ARG A 146 17.48 -22.02 -33.97
C ARG A 146 16.60 -23.18 -33.49
N LYS A 147 15.49 -23.43 -34.20
CA LYS A 147 14.65 -24.62 -34.00
C LYS A 147 15.54 -25.85 -34.16
N ARG A 148 15.77 -26.55 -33.07
CA ARG A 148 16.43 -27.90 -33.10
C ARG A 148 15.49 -28.86 -33.82
N LYS A 149 16.06 -29.67 -34.74
CA LYS A 149 15.40 -30.82 -35.37
C LYS A 149 14.93 -31.79 -34.31
N GLY A 150 13.81 -32.48 -34.53
CA GLY A 150 13.15 -33.36 -33.62
C GLY A 150 14.09 -34.43 -33.01
N VAL A 151 13.98 -34.56 -31.69
CA VAL A 151 14.72 -35.50 -30.84
C VAL A 151 14.06 -36.89 -30.98
N SER A 152 14.85 -37.97 -31.09
CA SER A 152 14.32 -39.33 -31.19
C SER A 152 13.63 -39.75 -29.87
N ALA A 153 12.72 -40.74 -29.92
CA ALA A 153 11.99 -41.21 -28.73
C ALA A 153 12.92 -41.75 -27.62
N ILE A 154 14.08 -42.31 -27.98
CA ILE A 154 15.11 -42.81 -27.07
C ILE A 154 15.85 -41.65 -26.39
N GLU A 155 16.22 -40.62 -27.14
CA GLU A 155 16.84 -39.38 -26.62
C GLU A 155 15.89 -38.62 -25.70
N SER A 156 14.60 -38.66 -26.00
CA SER A 156 13.51 -38.10 -25.17
C SER A 156 13.43 -38.84 -23.82
N SER A 157 13.59 -40.16 -23.78
CA SER A 157 13.54 -40.97 -22.56
C SER A 157 14.77 -40.75 -21.67
N PHE A 158 15.98 -40.73 -22.24
CA PHE A 158 17.21 -40.37 -21.49
C PHE A 158 17.15 -38.96 -20.93
N ASN A 159 16.59 -38.00 -21.67
CA ASN A 159 16.43 -36.64 -21.19
C ASN A 159 15.43 -36.55 -20.02
N LEU A 160 14.45 -37.42 -19.91
CA LEU A 160 13.51 -37.45 -18.78
C LEU A 160 14.19 -37.92 -17.49
N GLU A 161 15.04 -38.97 -17.57
CA GLU A 161 15.78 -39.45 -16.41
C GLU A 161 16.78 -38.42 -15.88
N VAL A 162 17.55 -37.79 -16.76
CA VAL A 162 18.51 -36.72 -16.38
C VAL A 162 17.81 -35.52 -15.77
N ARG A 163 16.63 -35.16 -16.30
CA ARG A 163 15.80 -34.09 -15.71
C ARG A 163 15.28 -34.46 -14.33
N SER A 164 14.83 -35.71 -14.14
CA SER A 164 14.41 -36.19 -12.82
C SER A 164 15.56 -36.15 -11.80
N GLN A 165 16.75 -36.54 -12.19
CA GLN A 165 17.93 -36.45 -11.32
C GLN A 165 18.27 -35.00 -10.95
N LEU A 166 18.17 -34.06 -11.90
CA LEU A 166 18.35 -32.62 -11.60
C LEU A 166 17.31 -32.09 -10.64
N ASP A 167 16.04 -32.46 -10.84
CA ASP A 167 14.94 -32.04 -9.96
C ASP A 167 15.14 -32.58 -8.53
N GLU A 168 15.64 -33.84 -8.39
CA GLU A 168 15.98 -34.41 -7.09
C GLU A 168 17.14 -33.67 -6.41
N LEU A 169 18.17 -33.29 -7.15
CA LEU A 169 19.30 -32.51 -6.61
C LEU A 169 18.87 -31.13 -6.15
N ILE A 170 18.00 -30.47 -6.93
CA ILE A 170 17.39 -29.18 -6.55
C ILE A 170 16.54 -29.36 -5.30
N ALA A 171 15.70 -30.39 -5.22
CA ALA A 171 14.89 -30.69 -4.05
C ALA A 171 15.74 -30.92 -2.80
N ARG A 172 16.83 -31.72 -2.92
CA ARG A 172 17.80 -31.95 -1.83
C ARG A 172 18.46 -30.66 -1.37
N MET A 173 18.84 -29.77 -2.29
CA MET A 173 19.38 -28.44 -1.94
C MET A 173 18.40 -27.64 -1.10
N PHE A 174 17.12 -27.61 -1.48
CA PHE A 174 16.07 -26.91 -0.70
C PHE A 174 15.90 -27.52 0.69
N TYR A 175 15.82 -28.83 0.80
CA TYR A 175 15.55 -29.52 2.06
C TYR A 175 16.74 -29.48 3.02
N THR A 176 17.96 -29.76 2.53
CA THR A 176 19.16 -29.80 3.37
C THR A 176 19.60 -28.42 3.85
N ALA A 177 19.40 -27.38 3.03
CA ALA A 177 19.75 -26.01 3.38
C ALA A 177 18.60 -25.24 4.04
N GLY A 178 17.41 -25.86 4.22
CA GLY A 178 16.22 -25.20 4.77
C GLY A 178 15.79 -23.97 3.94
N LEU A 179 15.96 -24.03 2.60
CA LEU A 179 15.61 -22.90 1.74
C LEU A 179 14.09 -22.75 1.63
N PRO A 180 13.57 -21.52 1.69
CA PRO A 180 12.14 -21.30 1.53
C PRO A 180 11.70 -21.65 0.10
N PHE A 181 10.60 -22.39 -0.06
CA PHE A 181 10.09 -22.77 -1.38
C PHE A 181 9.80 -21.57 -2.29
N ASN A 182 9.59 -20.39 -1.69
CA ASN A 182 9.41 -19.15 -2.44
C ASN A 182 10.65 -18.76 -3.28
N LEU A 183 11.85 -19.28 -2.95
CA LEU A 183 13.06 -19.08 -3.76
C LEU A 183 12.88 -19.63 -5.20
N ALA A 184 12.11 -20.72 -5.39
CA ALA A 184 11.81 -21.26 -6.71
C ALA A 184 11.03 -20.28 -7.62
N ARG A 185 10.39 -19.24 -7.03
CA ARG A 185 9.73 -18.16 -7.76
C ARG A 185 10.67 -17.01 -8.13
N ASN A 186 11.90 -17.01 -7.59
CA ASN A 186 12.88 -15.98 -7.94
C ASN A 186 13.27 -16.13 -9.42
N PRO A 187 13.18 -15.06 -10.22
CA PRO A 187 13.47 -15.12 -11.65
C PRO A 187 14.93 -15.52 -11.93
N TYR A 188 15.87 -15.12 -11.09
CA TYR A 188 17.28 -15.47 -11.25
C TYR A 188 17.57 -16.94 -10.93
N PHE A 189 16.84 -17.57 -10.01
CA PHE A 189 16.90 -19.01 -9.80
C PHE A 189 16.59 -19.75 -11.11
N ARG A 190 15.48 -19.43 -11.76
CA ARG A 190 15.08 -20.03 -13.03
C ARG A 190 16.07 -19.70 -14.16
N LYS A 191 16.48 -18.44 -14.28
CA LYS A 191 17.44 -18.00 -15.32
C LYS A 191 18.76 -18.73 -15.23
N ALA A 192 19.30 -18.95 -14.02
CA ALA A 192 20.56 -19.66 -13.83
C ALA A 192 20.50 -21.12 -14.35
N PHE A 193 19.45 -21.87 -14.00
CA PHE A 193 19.26 -23.25 -14.48
C PHE A 193 18.97 -23.31 -15.99
N ILE A 194 18.14 -22.41 -16.51
CA ILE A 194 17.87 -22.33 -17.96
C ILE A 194 19.14 -21.98 -18.73
N PHE A 195 19.96 -21.05 -18.22
CA PHE A 195 21.23 -20.72 -18.84
C PHE A 195 22.18 -21.93 -18.89
N ALA A 196 22.36 -22.61 -17.74
CA ALA A 196 23.21 -23.80 -17.66
C ALA A 196 22.71 -24.93 -18.58
N ALA A 197 21.40 -25.13 -18.71
CA ALA A 197 20.83 -26.16 -19.57
C ALA A 197 20.95 -25.86 -21.08
N ASN A 198 21.08 -24.61 -21.47
CA ASN A 198 21.13 -24.19 -22.88
C ASN A 198 22.54 -23.88 -23.39
N HIS A 199 23.54 -23.86 -22.51
CA HIS A 199 24.94 -23.55 -22.87
C HIS A 199 25.88 -24.72 -22.48
N PRO A 200 26.76 -25.15 -23.36
CA PRO A 200 27.75 -26.22 -23.06
C PRO A 200 28.89 -25.65 -22.21
N ILE A 201 28.64 -25.51 -20.91
CA ILE A 201 29.63 -25.02 -19.93
C ILE A 201 30.35 -26.17 -19.20
N GLY A 202 30.96 -27.06 -19.96
CA GLY A 202 31.67 -28.19 -19.38
C GLY A 202 32.70 -27.75 -18.33
N GLY A 203 32.74 -28.47 -17.19
CA GLY A 203 33.65 -28.15 -16.07
C GLY A 203 33.21 -26.95 -15.21
N TYR A 204 32.05 -26.34 -15.45
CA TYR A 204 31.56 -25.27 -14.61
C TYR A 204 31.29 -25.75 -13.18
N VAL A 205 31.84 -25.01 -12.22
CA VAL A 205 31.57 -25.20 -10.79
C VAL A 205 30.84 -23.96 -10.26
N PRO A 206 29.70 -24.14 -9.58
CA PRO A 206 28.98 -23.02 -8.98
C PRO A 206 29.88 -22.17 -8.08
N PRO A 207 29.64 -20.85 -7.97
CA PRO A 207 30.47 -19.96 -7.20
C PRO A 207 30.47 -20.34 -5.72
N SER A 208 31.67 -20.39 -5.12
CA SER A 208 31.85 -20.66 -3.69
C SER A 208 31.23 -19.55 -2.82
N TYR A 209 30.98 -19.87 -1.54
CA TYR A 209 30.53 -18.91 -0.54
C TYR A 209 31.39 -17.62 -0.53
N ASN A 210 32.72 -17.76 -0.54
CA ASN A 210 33.60 -16.58 -0.55
C ASN A 210 33.46 -15.76 -1.84
N LYS A 211 33.41 -16.42 -3.01
CA LYS A 211 33.25 -15.74 -4.29
C LYS A 211 31.92 -14.96 -4.36
N LEU A 212 30.81 -15.54 -3.87
CA LEU A 212 29.51 -14.87 -3.77
C LEU A 212 29.56 -13.64 -2.86
N ARG A 213 30.22 -13.79 -1.70
CA ARG A 213 30.27 -12.75 -0.67
C ARG A 213 31.19 -11.58 -1.00
N THR A 214 32.20 -11.79 -1.83
CA THR A 214 33.24 -10.81 -2.14
C THR A 214 33.18 -10.35 -3.60
N THR A 215 33.82 -11.07 -4.49
CA THR A 215 34.01 -10.65 -5.89
C THR A 215 32.69 -10.40 -6.63
N LEU A 216 31.75 -11.36 -6.56
CA LEU A 216 30.49 -11.24 -7.27
C LEU A 216 29.59 -10.17 -6.66
N LEU A 217 29.62 -10.00 -5.34
CA LEU A 217 28.87 -8.93 -4.65
C LEU A 217 29.35 -7.55 -5.13
N VAL A 218 30.67 -7.33 -5.20
CA VAL A 218 31.23 -6.06 -5.66
C VAL A 218 30.90 -5.81 -7.14
N GLN A 219 31.04 -6.85 -7.98
CA GLN A 219 30.71 -6.75 -9.40
C GLN A 219 29.21 -6.38 -9.60
N GLU A 220 28.33 -7.06 -8.88
CA GLU A 220 26.90 -6.80 -8.98
C GLU A 220 26.51 -5.43 -8.42
N LYS A 221 27.15 -4.98 -7.33
CA LYS A 221 27.00 -3.61 -6.83
C LYS A 221 27.31 -2.58 -7.92
N THR A 222 28.48 -2.73 -8.57
CA THR A 222 28.89 -1.83 -9.68
C THR A 222 27.92 -1.90 -10.86
N ASN A 223 27.42 -3.09 -11.18
CA ASN A 223 26.42 -3.26 -12.23
C ASN A 223 25.09 -2.54 -11.88
N VAL A 224 24.59 -2.70 -10.67
CA VAL A 224 23.39 -2.01 -10.18
C VAL A 224 23.60 -0.49 -10.20
N GLU A 225 24.73 0.01 -9.72
CA GLU A 225 25.06 1.44 -9.77
C GLU A 225 25.02 1.99 -11.20
N ARG A 226 25.56 1.25 -12.16
CA ARG A 226 25.48 1.61 -13.60
C ARG A 226 24.05 1.63 -14.11
N LEU A 227 23.22 0.64 -13.74
CA LEU A 227 21.82 0.55 -14.13
C LEU A 227 20.97 1.67 -13.52
N MET A 228 21.39 2.22 -12.38
CA MET A 228 20.71 3.33 -11.72
C MET A 228 21.05 4.71 -12.34
N GLN A 229 22.10 4.82 -13.16
CA GLN A 229 22.50 6.11 -13.75
C GLN A 229 21.40 6.81 -14.56
N PRO A 230 20.61 6.13 -15.42
CA PRO A 230 19.51 6.78 -16.13
C PRO A 230 18.46 7.39 -15.19
N ILE A 231 18.18 6.74 -14.06
CA ILE A 231 17.25 7.25 -13.03
C ILE A 231 17.86 8.48 -12.36
N LYS A 232 19.13 8.39 -11.95
CA LYS A 232 19.85 9.52 -11.32
C LYS A 232 19.93 10.75 -12.26
N ALA A 233 20.08 10.54 -13.56
CA ALA A 233 20.08 11.61 -14.55
C ALA A 233 18.76 12.41 -14.57
N THR A 234 17.64 11.84 -14.16
CA THR A 234 16.34 12.54 -14.11
C THR A 234 16.14 13.36 -12.84
N TRP A 235 16.99 13.23 -11.82
CA TRP A 235 16.81 13.88 -10.50
C TRP A 235 16.74 15.40 -10.60
N ASN A 236 17.51 16.01 -11.51
CA ASN A 236 17.49 17.47 -11.68
C ASN A 236 16.12 17.97 -12.16
N SER A 237 15.52 17.29 -13.12
CA SER A 237 14.22 17.69 -13.69
C SER A 237 13.04 17.31 -12.82
N LYS A 238 13.08 16.10 -12.20
CA LYS A 238 11.98 15.58 -11.38
C LYS A 238 12.02 16.07 -9.93
N GLY A 239 13.19 16.45 -9.42
CA GLY A 239 13.42 16.65 -8.00
C GLY A 239 13.37 15.32 -7.21
N LEU A 240 13.93 15.30 -6.04
CA LEU A 240 13.83 14.16 -5.10
C LEU A 240 13.61 14.60 -3.67
N SER A 241 13.00 13.71 -2.89
CA SER A 241 12.97 13.80 -1.43
C SER A 241 14.05 12.91 -0.85
N ILE A 242 14.85 13.42 0.08
CA ILE A 242 15.68 12.57 0.94
C ILE A 242 14.82 12.14 2.11
N VAL A 243 14.73 10.83 2.32
CA VAL A 243 13.97 10.24 3.42
C VAL A 243 14.94 9.56 4.37
N SER A 244 14.80 9.82 5.65
CA SER A 244 15.63 9.21 6.70
C SER A 244 14.77 8.72 7.86
N ASP A 245 15.14 7.55 8.38
CA ASP A 245 14.50 6.94 9.54
C ASP A 245 15.54 6.24 10.42
N GLY A 246 15.29 6.26 11.73
CA GLY A 246 16.13 5.63 12.74
C GLY A 246 15.52 4.31 13.23
N TRP A 247 16.35 3.25 13.34
CA TRP A 247 15.92 1.96 13.81
C TRP A 247 17.00 1.25 14.63
N SER A 248 16.61 0.24 15.39
CA SER A 248 17.55 -0.66 16.09
C SER A 248 17.34 -2.08 15.59
N ASP A 249 18.44 -2.71 15.16
CA ASP A 249 18.38 -4.10 14.67
C ASP A 249 18.21 -5.12 15.81
N ALA A 250 18.13 -6.41 15.45
CA ALA A 250 17.97 -7.51 16.40
C ALA A 250 19.14 -7.62 17.42
N GLN A 251 20.29 -7.03 17.12
CA GLN A 251 21.43 -6.92 18.05
C GLN A 251 21.42 -5.60 18.85
N ARG A 252 20.31 -4.84 18.77
CA ARG A 252 20.14 -3.52 19.39
C ARG A 252 21.13 -2.46 18.90
N ARG A 253 21.73 -2.64 17.71
CA ARG A 253 22.57 -1.60 17.10
C ARG A 253 21.71 -0.50 16.55
N PRO A 254 21.92 0.76 16.96
CA PRO A 254 21.17 1.88 16.44
C PRO A 254 21.66 2.22 15.03
N LEU A 255 20.75 2.32 14.09
CA LEU A 255 21.00 2.59 12.68
C LEU A 255 20.25 3.85 12.24
N LEU A 256 20.76 4.48 11.20
CA LEU A 256 20.12 5.59 10.49
C LEU A 256 20.24 5.30 9.00
N ASN A 257 19.11 5.25 8.28
CA ASN A 257 19.11 5.05 6.83
C ASN A 257 18.78 6.34 6.07
N PHE A 258 19.17 6.34 4.80
CA PHE A 258 18.86 7.40 3.85
C PHE A 258 18.43 6.80 2.53
N LEU A 259 17.32 7.31 2.00
CA LEU A 259 16.77 6.94 0.72
C LEU A 259 16.53 8.19 -0.12
N ALA A 260 16.79 8.12 -1.43
CA ALA A 260 16.32 9.10 -2.40
C ALA A 260 14.96 8.62 -2.96
N VAL A 261 13.94 9.45 -2.84
CA VAL A 261 12.58 9.11 -3.28
C VAL A 261 12.16 10.06 -4.38
N THR A 262 11.78 9.48 -5.52
CA THR A 262 11.19 10.18 -6.66
C THR A 262 9.86 9.52 -7.03
N GLU A 263 9.15 10.04 -8.00
CA GLU A 263 7.95 9.41 -8.56
C GLU A 263 8.18 7.98 -9.09
N ASP A 264 9.42 7.65 -9.47
CA ASP A 264 9.80 6.30 -9.94
C ASP A 264 9.97 5.30 -8.78
N GLY A 265 9.91 5.79 -7.54
CA GLY A 265 10.02 4.99 -6.32
C GLY A 265 11.26 5.32 -5.49
N PRO A 266 11.40 4.63 -4.34
CA PRO A 266 12.51 4.83 -3.42
C PRO A 266 13.78 4.11 -3.88
N MET A 267 14.92 4.79 -3.75
CA MET A 267 16.26 4.28 -3.97
C MET A 267 17.04 4.33 -2.67
N PHE A 268 17.47 3.20 -2.15
CA PHE A 268 18.32 3.14 -0.97
C PHE A 268 19.70 3.73 -1.29
N LEU A 269 20.16 4.67 -0.47
CA LEU A 269 21.46 5.29 -0.58
C LEU A 269 22.47 4.66 0.38
N LYS A 270 22.18 4.74 1.69
CA LYS A 270 23.06 4.17 2.71
C LYS A 270 22.34 3.93 4.03
N ALA A 271 22.92 3.06 4.86
CA ALA A 271 22.60 2.95 6.29
C ALA A 271 23.89 3.17 7.11
N ILE A 272 23.79 3.93 8.18
CA ILE A 272 24.90 4.30 9.04
C ILE A 272 24.67 3.65 10.40
N ASN A 273 25.68 2.90 10.90
CA ASN A 273 25.69 2.44 12.28
C ASN A 273 26.07 3.61 13.20
N THR A 274 25.21 3.89 14.17
CA THR A 274 25.39 4.98 15.13
C THR A 274 25.69 4.47 16.54
N GLU A 275 26.20 3.23 16.65
CA GLU A 275 26.56 2.63 17.92
C GLU A 275 27.64 3.46 18.65
N GLY A 276 27.41 3.73 19.93
CA GLY A 276 28.28 4.60 20.72
C GLY A 276 28.19 6.10 20.42
N ILE A 277 27.30 6.53 19.51
CA ILE A 277 27.15 7.92 19.11
C ILE A 277 25.79 8.46 19.57
N SER A 278 25.78 9.61 20.24
CA SER A 278 24.56 10.32 20.55
C SER A 278 23.97 10.94 19.28
N LYS A 279 22.71 10.64 18.98
CA LYS A 279 21.97 11.20 17.82
C LYS A 279 21.53 12.64 18.12
N THR A 280 22.48 13.55 18.30
CA THR A 280 22.19 14.98 18.46
C THR A 280 21.74 15.60 17.13
N LYS A 281 21.15 16.80 17.19
CA LYS A 281 20.75 17.54 15.98
C LYS A 281 21.95 17.86 15.07
N GLU A 282 23.11 18.12 15.65
CA GLU A 282 24.36 18.40 14.92
C GLU A 282 24.81 17.17 14.15
N TYR A 283 24.86 16.00 14.80
CA TYR A 283 25.22 14.74 14.15
C TYR A 283 24.25 14.36 13.03
N ILE A 284 22.94 14.44 13.30
CA ILE A 284 21.91 14.11 12.31
C ILE A 284 22.01 15.06 11.12
N SER A 285 22.14 16.38 11.34
CA SER A 285 22.28 17.37 10.27
C SER A 285 23.55 17.17 9.45
N GLU A 286 24.70 16.84 10.09
CA GLU A 286 25.95 16.50 9.38
C GLU A 286 25.72 15.34 8.40
N LYS A 287 25.05 14.27 8.84
CA LYS A 287 24.79 13.11 7.97
C LYS A 287 23.78 13.42 6.86
N MET A 288 22.74 14.21 7.14
CA MET A 288 21.80 14.71 6.12
C MET A 288 22.54 15.55 5.07
N LEU A 289 23.37 16.51 5.50
CA LEU A 289 24.12 17.38 4.61
C LEU A 289 25.10 16.58 3.73
N ALA A 290 25.81 15.61 4.32
CA ALA A 290 26.69 14.73 3.53
C ALA A 290 25.94 13.94 2.44
N VAL A 291 24.72 13.50 2.71
CA VAL A 291 23.86 12.83 1.70
C VAL A 291 23.36 13.84 0.67
N ILE A 292 22.99 15.05 1.06
CA ILE A 292 22.59 16.13 0.14
C ILE A 292 23.74 16.49 -0.80
N ASP A 293 24.96 16.60 -0.30
CA ASP A 293 26.14 16.88 -1.11
C ASP A 293 26.43 15.75 -2.10
N GLU A 294 26.26 14.47 -1.68
CA GLU A 294 26.45 13.28 -2.52
C GLU A 294 25.45 13.21 -3.70
N VAL A 295 24.17 13.53 -3.45
CA VAL A 295 23.13 13.49 -4.49
C VAL A 295 23.04 14.80 -5.28
N GLY A 296 23.66 15.87 -4.79
CA GLY A 296 23.61 17.22 -5.33
C GLY A 296 22.42 18.03 -4.81
N ALA A 297 22.70 19.10 -4.08
CA ALA A 297 21.67 19.94 -3.43
C ALA A 297 20.61 20.49 -4.39
N GLN A 298 20.98 20.73 -5.66
CA GLN A 298 20.07 21.18 -6.71
C GLN A 298 18.99 20.15 -7.07
N ASN A 299 19.22 18.86 -6.78
CA ASN A 299 18.29 17.79 -7.04
C ASN A 299 17.27 17.61 -5.91
N VAL A 300 17.62 18.06 -4.69
CA VAL A 300 16.81 17.85 -3.48
C VAL A 300 15.72 18.92 -3.38
N VAL A 301 14.49 18.48 -3.15
CA VAL A 301 13.33 19.34 -2.88
C VAL A 301 13.10 19.43 -1.37
N GLN A 302 13.16 18.29 -0.68
CA GLN A 302 12.89 18.21 0.74
C GLN A 302 13.63 17.06 1.42
N VAL A 303 13.74 17.16 2.75
CA VAL A 303 14.18 16.09 3.64
C VAL A 303 12.99 15.68 4.50
N ILE A 304 12.62 14.40 4.49
CA ILE A 304 11.51 13.86 5.27
C ILE A 304 12.04 12.97 6.38
N THR A 305 11.62 13.25 7.63
CA THR A 305 11.93 12.42 8.80
C THR A 305 10.69 12.27 9.69
N ASP A 306 10.81 11.52 10.77
CA ASP A 306 9.87 11.63 11.88
C ASP A 306 9.93 13.05 12.48
N ASN A 307 8.94 13.39 13.32
CA ASN A 307 8.85 14.70 13.98
C ASN A 307 9.53 14.71 15.37
N ALA A 308 10.57 13.89 15.58
CA ALA A 308 11.37 13.94 16.81
C ALA A 308 12.12 15.27 16.92
N ALA A 309 12.29 15.77 18.15
CA ALA A 309 12.88 17.08 18.39
C ALA A 309 14.26 17.26 17.73
N ASN A 310 15.12 16.23 17.79
CA ASN A 310 16.45 16.26 17.17
C ASN A 310 16.38 16.24 15.65
N CYS A 311 15.43 15.49 15.05
CA CYS A 311 15.23 15.44 13.61
C CYS A 311 14.72 16.79 13.07
N ARG A 312 13.76 17.40 13.78
CA ARG A 312 13.27 18.75 13.46
C ARG A 312 14.38 19.80 13.53
N ALA A 313 15.14 19.79 14.62
CA ALA A 313 16.23 20.74 14.79
C ALA A 313 17.36 20.54 13.74
N ALA A 314 17.66 19.30 13.36
CA ALA A 314 18.57 18.98 12.27
C ALA A 314 18.04 19.48 10.91
N GLY A 315 16.73 19.32 10.67
CA GLY A 315 16.05 19.84 9.47
C GLY A 315 16.20 21.36 9.34
N ILE A 316 16.04 22.11 10.44
CA ILE A 316 16.26 23.56 10.45
C ILE A 316 17.70 23.93 10.06
N ILE A 317 18.70 23.17 10.53
CA ILE A 317 20.11 23.38 10.12
C ILE A 317 20.29 23.13 8.63
N VAL A 318 19.64 22.11 8.08
CA VAL A 318 19.65 21.85 6.62
C VAL A 318 19.06 23.02 5.84
N GLU A 319 17.89 23.52 6.27
CA GLU A 319 17.22 24.67 5.65
C GLU A 319 18.06 25.96 5.71
N GLN A 320 18.78 26.19 6.80
CA GLN A 320 19.70 27.34 6.93
C GLN A 320 20.86 27.27 5.94
N LYS A 321 21.40 26.06 5.70
CA LYS A 321 22.52 25.87 4.76
C LYS A 321 22.03 25.84 3.30
N HIS A 322 20.85 25.29 3.06
CA HIS A 322 20.23 25.14 1.73
C HIS A 322 18.79 25.68 1.75
N PRO A 323 18.58 27.00 1.62
CA PRO A 323 17.24 27.62 1.74
C PRO A 323 16.19 27.07 0.77
N GLN A 324 16.60 26.49 -0.35
CA GLN A 324 15.72 25.87 -1.35
C GLN A 324 15.27 24.44 -0.97
N ILE A 325 15.87 23.84 0.06
CA ILE A 325 15.49 22.52 0.58
C ILE A 325 14.60 22.70 1.80
N PHE A 326 13.46 22.01 1.84
CA PHE A 326 12.54 22.06 2.96
C PHE A 326 12.69 20.83 3.84
N TRP A 327 12.61 21.02 5.15
CA TRP A 327 12.37 19.91 6.05
C TRP A 327 10.86 19.69 6.21
N THR A 328 10.41 18.44 6.01
CA THR A 328 9.00 18.08 6.06
C THR A 328 8.82 16.90 7.03
N PRO A 329 7.99 17.03 8.07
CA PRO A 329 7.68 15.90 8.94
C PRO A 329 6.85 14.85 8.20
N CYS A 330 7.11 13.58 8.50
CA CYS A 330 6.36 12.46 7.93
C CYS A 330 4.87 12.54 8.28
N VAL A 331 4.02 12.65 7.27
CA VAL A 331 2.56 12.73 7.44
C VAL A 331 2.00 11.47 8.08
N VAL A 332 2.48 10.28 7.67
CA VAL A 332 2.05 8.99 8.25
C VAL A 332 2.39 8.91 9.73
N HIS A 333 3.59 9.35 10.12
CA HIS A 333 3.98 9.40 11.53
C HIS A 333 3.11 10.38 12.32
N THR A 334 2.82 11.56 11.76
CA THR A 334 1.93 12.56 12.37
C THR A 334 0.52 12.03 12.59
N LEU A 335 -0.06 11.35 11.61
CA LEU A 335 -1.38 10.72 11.74
C LEU A 335 -1.37 9.56 12.75
N ASN A 336 -0.31 8.75 12.80
CA ASN A 336 -0.16 7.72 13.83
C ASN A 336 -0.08 8.32 15.24
N LEU A 337 0.52 9.49 15.40
CA LEU A 337 0.53 10.22 16.68
C LEU A 337 -0.86 10.79 17.02
N ALA A 338 -1.65 11.23 16.03
CA ALA A 338 -3.05 11.60 16.25
C ALA A 338 -3.86 10.39 16.74
N LEU A 339 -3.75 9.26 16.04
CA LEU A 339 -4.37 7.99 16.45
C LEU A 339 -3.93 7.57 17.86
N LYS A 340 -2.66 7.78 18.22
CA LYS A 340 -2.16 7.52 19.58
C LYS A 340 -2.90 8.34 20.62
N ASN A 341 -3.06 9.63 20.40
CA ASN A 341 -3.73 10.51 21.34
C ASN A 341 -5.22 10.15 21.52
N ILE A 342 -5.86 9.68 20.45
CA ILE A 342 -7.27 9.24 20.49
C ILE A 342 -7.41 7.86 21.15
N CYS A 343 -6.52 6.91 20.82
CA CYS A 343 -6.65 5.51 21.26
C CYS A 343 -6.04 5.21 22.62
N ALA A 344 -5.09 6.03 23.07
CA ALA A 344 -4.38 5.87 24.34
C ALA A 344 -4.12 7.25 24.95
N PRO A 345 -5.15 7.93 25.47
CA PRO A 345 -5.00 9.21 26.15
C PRO A 345 -4.02 9.06 27.33
N ARG A 346 -3.25 10.10 27.57
CA ARG A 346 -2.32 10.14 28.71
C ARG A 346 -3.12 10.42 29.99
N ASP A 347 -2.53 9.96 31.12
CA ASP A 347 -3.15 9.96 32.44
C ASP A 347 -3.82 11.28 32.88
N ILE A 348 -4.91 11.11 33.56
CA ILE A 348 -5.56 11.74 34.75
C ILE A 348 -5.65 13.30 34.80
N ASP A 349 -4.71 14.07 34.29
CA ASP A 349 -4.75 15.53 34.28
C ASP A 349 -5.20 16.14 32.95
N ASP A 350 -5.63 15.32 32.00
CA ASP A 350 -6.03 15.77 30.67
C ASP A 350 -7.57 15.85 30.65
N GLU A 351 -8.14 17.04 30.50
CA GLU A 351 -9.59 17.25 30.32
C GLU A 351 -10.18 16.38 29.21
N LEU A 352 -9.32 15.87 28.34
CA LEU A 352 -9.67 14.97 27.23
C LEU A 352 -9.72 13.49 27.65
N TYR A 353 -9.25 13.11 28.86
CA TYR A 353 -9.18 11.71 29.27
C TYR A 353 -10.57 11.07 29.31
N ASP A 354 -11.53 11.72 29.91
CA ASP A 354 -12.90 11.23 30.07
C ASP A 354 -13.59 11.00 28.72
N GLU A 355 -13.30 11.84 27.72
CA GLU A 355 -13.87 11.70 26.38
C GLU A 355 -13.34 10.47 25.61
N PHE A 356 -12.11 10.01 25.88
CA PHE A 356 -11.45 8.94 25.14
C PHE A 356 -11.28 7.64 25.92
N GLN A 357 -11.57 7.60 27.22
CA GLN A 357 -11.38 6.42 28.06
C GLN A 357 -12.07 5.18 27.50
N TRP A 358 -13.31 5.32 27.04
CA TRP A 358 -14.09 4.22 26.47
C TRP A 358 -13.41 3.56 25.26
N ILE A 359 -12.59 4.32 24.49
CA ILE A 359 -11.82 3.82 23.35
C ILE A 359 -10.67 2.93 23.83
N SER A 360 -9.95 3.38 24.86
CA SER A 360 -8.90 2.58 25.50
C SER A 360 -9.47 1.29 26.07
N GLU A 361 -10.66 1.33 26.66
CA GLU A 361 -11.36 0.16 27.20
C GLU A 361 -11.67 -0.87 26.11
N ILE A 362 -12.30 -0.48 24.99
CA ILE A 362 -12.62 -1.44 23.93
C ILE A 362 -11.38 -2.03 23.27
N ILE A 363 -10.29 -1.26 23.15
CA ILE A 363 -8.99 -1.75 22.63
C ILE A 363 -8.36 -2.72 23.62
N GLY A 364 -8.40 -2.40 24.92
CA GLY A 364 -7.95 -3.26 26.00
C GLY A 364 -8.72 -4.57 26.06
N ASP A 365 -10.05 -4.50 26.05
CA ASP A 365 -10.94 -5.66 26.02
C ASP A 365 -10.64 -6.57 24.83
N ALA A 366 -10.56 -6.03 23.62
CA ALA A 366 -10.23 -6.79 22.42
C ALA A 366 -8.84 -7.44 22.49
N SER A 367 -7.87 -6.74 23.10
CA SER A 367 -6.54 -7.29 23.34
C SER A 367 -6.56 -8.43 24.36
N CYS A 368 -7.33 -8.30 25.45
CA CYS A 368 -7.54 -9.35 26.45
C CYS A 368 -8.20 -10.58 25.81
N ILE A 369 -9.29 -10.40 25.06
CA ILE A 369 -10.00 -11.48 24.36
C ILE A 369 -9.03 -12.21 23.41
N LYS A 370 -8.32 -11.46 22.56
CA LYS A 370 -7.33 -12.03 21.62
C LYS A 370 -6.26 -12.83 22.36
N ASN A 371 -5.64 -12.24 23.38
CA ASN A 371 -4.56 -12.87 24.11
C ASN A 371 -5.04 -14.13 24.85
N PHE A 372 -6.22 -14.07 25.46
CA PHE A 372 -6.82 -15.24 26.12
C PHE A 372 -7.00 -16.41 25.13
N ILE A 373 -7.65 -16.17 23.99
CA ILE A 373 -7.90 -17.23 23.00
C ILE A 373 -6.59 -17.75 22.40
N MET A 374 -5.65 -16.84 22.06
CA MET A 374 -4.38 -17.21 21.42
C MET A 374 -3.44 -17.99 22.35
N ASN A 375 -3.47 -17.73 23.65
CA ASN A 375 -2.56 -18.36 24.61
C ASN A 375 -3.11 -19.71 25.15
N HIS A 376 -4.37 -20.04 24.91
CA HIS A 376 -4.99 -21.30 25.32
C HIS A 376 -5.24 -22.20 24.10
N SER A 377 -4.46 -23.26 23.94
CA SER A 377 -4.51 -24.14 22.77
C SER A 377 -5.91 -24.71 22.49
N MET A 378 -6.66 -25.09 23.54
CA MET A 378 -8.03 -25.58 23.41
C MET A 378 -8.99 -24.47 22.94
N ARG A 379 -8.89 -23.24 23.50
CA ARG A 379 -9.73 -22.11 23.08
C ARG A 379 -9.42 -21.68 21.65
N LEU A 380 -8.13 -21.71 21.27
CA LEU A 380 -7.70 -21.46 19.89
C LEU A 380 -8.24 -22.54 18.93
N SER A 381 -8.25 -23.82 19.37
CA SER A 381 -8.83 -24.90 18.56
C SER A 381 -10.33 -24.67 18.33
N MET A 382 -11.09 -24.32 19.40
CA MET A 382 -12.51 -23.99 19.27
C MET A 382 -12.75 -22.82 18.31
N PHE A 383 -11.93 -21.76 18.41
CA PHE A 383 -12.01 -20.62 17.47
C PHE A 383 -11.76 -21.04 16.01
N ASN A 384 -10.73 -21.86 15.79
CA ASN A 384 -10.37 -22.31 14.44
C ASN A 384 -11.43 -23.23 13.80
N GLU A 385 -12.31 -23.85 14.57
CA GLU A 385 -13.44 -24.62 14.04
C GLU A 385 -14.50 -23.72 13.40
N HIS A 386 -14.64 -22.49 13.91
CA HIS A 386 -15.69 -21.55 13.47
C HIS A 386 -15.16 -20.44 12.55
N SER A 387 -13.83 -20.19 12.53
CA SER A 387 -13.23 -19.10 11.74
C SER A 387 -12.11 -19.58 10.84
N LYS A 388 -12.19 -19.21 9.55
CA LYS A 388 -11.05 -19.31 8.60
C LYS A 388 -10.07 -18.16 8.77
N LEU A 389 -10.52 -17.02 9.30
CA LEU A 389 -9.71 -15.85 9.55
C LEU A 389 -9.05 -15.97 10.94
N LYS A 390 -7.75 -15.65 11.00
CA LYS A 390 -6.98 -15.66 12.24
C LYS A 390 -6.94 -14.29 12.89
N PHE A 391 -6.72 -14.25 14.20
CA PHE A 391 -6.40 -13.00 14.88
C PHE A 391 -5.16 -12.34 14.28
N LEU A 392 -5.13 -11.02 14.29
CA LEU A 392 -3.97 -10.24 13.86
C LEU A 392 -3.16 -9.80 15.07
N ALA A 393 -1.84 -9.86 14.95
CA ALA A 393 -0.93 -9.29 15.93
C ALA A 393 -0.98 -7.74 15.85
N ILE A 394 -0.92 -7.09 17.01
CA ILE A 394 -0.77 -5.63 17.10
C ILE A 394 0.73 -5.33 17.13
N ALA A 395 1.16 -4.38 16.32
CA ALA A 395 2.49 -3.79 16.44
C ALA A 395 2.43 -2.69 17.51
N GLU A 396 3.24 -2.79 18.56
CA GLU A 396 3.22 -1.86 19.70
C GLU A 396 3.50 -0.40 19.31
N THR A 397 4.24 -0.19 18.23
CA THR A 397 4.67 1.14 17.77
C THR A 397 3.72 1.81 16.77
N ARG A 398 2.65 1.13 16.30
CA ARG A 398 1.76 1.63 15.26
C ARG A 398 0.30 1.58 15.69
N PHE A 399 -0.25 2.72 16.12
CA PHE A 399 -1.64 2.81 16.60
C PHE A 399 -2.69 2.48 15.53
N ALA A 400 -2.38 2.63 14.25
CA ALA A 400 -3.18 2.07 13.16
C ALA A 400 -3.41 0.56 13.30
N SER A 401 -2.55 -0.18 14.03
CA SER A 401 -2.73 -1.61 14.30
C SER A 401 -3.93 -1.92 15.20
N ALA A 402 -4.31 -1.02 16.12
CA ALA A 402 -5.52 -1.15 16.93
C ALA A 402 -6.78 -1.12 16.04
N VAL A 403 -6.81 -0.20 15.06
CA VAL A 403 -7.89 -0.12 14.06
C VAL A 403 -7.98 -1.41 13.26
N VAL A 404 -6.85 -1.94 12.81
CA VAL A 404 -6.79 -3.20 12.04
C VAL A 404 -7.24 -4.38 12.89
N MET A 405 -6.86 -4.43 14.18
CA MET A 405 -7.31 -5.44 15.11
C MET A 405 -8.84 -5.40 15.29
N LEU A 406 -9.41 -4.23 15.57
CA LEU A 406 -10.86 -4.09 15.76
C LEU A 406 -11.65 -4.35 14.47
N LYS A 407 -11.17 -3.95 13.30
CA LYS A 407 -11.74 -4.35 12.00
C LYS A 407 -11.72 -5.89 11.84
N ARG A 408 -10.66 -6.57 12.28
CA ARG A 408 -10.60 -8.03 12.28
C ARG A 408 -11.61 -8.62 13.27
N PHE A 409 -11.79 -8.03 14.45
CA PHE A 409 -12.81 -8.47 15.42
C PHE A 409 -14.20 -8.42 14.83
N VAL A 410 -14.57 -7.32 14.17
CA VAL A 410 -15.87 -7.22 13.48
C VAL A 410 -16.03 -8.30 12.41
N ALA A 411 -14.96 -8.57 11.64
CA ALA A 411 -15.00 -9.60 10.60
C ALA A 411 -15.11 -11.04 11.10
N ILE A 412 -14.77 -11.29 12.38
CA ILE A 412 -14.86 -12.62 13.02
C ILE A 412 -15.94 -12.66 14.11
N LYS A 413 -16.78 -11.63 14.24
CA LYS A 413 -17.83 -11.54 15.29
C LYS A 413 -18.67 -12.80 15.36
N ASP A 414 -19.21 -13.25 14.22
CA ASP A 414 -20.12 -14.40 14.15
C ASP A 414 -19.42 -15.68 14.64
N ALA A 415 -18.17 -15.90 14.24
CA ALA A 415 -17.38 -17.04 14.68
C ALA A 415 -17.12 -17.01 16.20
N LEU A 416 -16.82 -15.83 16.75
CA LEU A 416 -16.65 -15.64 18.20
C LEU A 416 -17.96 -15.89 18.95
N SER A 417 -19.07 -15.37 18.45
CA SER A 417 -20.39 -15.53 19.06
C SER A 417 -20.82 -17.00 19.10
N VAL A 418 -20.66 -17.74 18.00
CA VAL A 418 -20.96 -19.17 17.94
C VAL A 418 -20.03 -19.95 18.88
N MET A 419 -18.75 -19.62 18.94
CA MET A 419 -17.78 -20.28 19.79
C MET A 419 -18.16 -20.20 21.27
N VAL A 420 -18.47 -18.99 21.79
CA VAL A 420 -18.71 -18.80 23.24
C VAL A 420 -20.03 -19.35 23.74
N VAL A 421 -20.97 -19.65 22.83
CA VAL A 421 -22.23 -20.34 23.18
C VAL A 421 -22.20 -21.84 22.92
N SER A 422 -21.12 -22.35 22.31
CA SER A 422 -20.99 -23.77 22.00
C SER A 422 -20.90 -24.64 23.26
N GLU A 423 -21.32 -25.89 23.14
CA GLU A 423 -21.19 -26.89 24.21
C GLU A 423 -19.73 -27.09 24.61
N LYS A 424 -18.81 -27.11 23.63
CA LYS A 424 -17.36 -27.22 23.89
C LYS A 424 -16.84 -26.09 24.78
N TRP A 425 -17.32 -24.85 24.57
CA TRP A 425 -16.91 -23.71 25.38
C TRP A 425 -17.41 -23.85 26.81
N THR A 426 -18.65 -24.25 27.01
CA THR A 426 -19.29 -24.34 28.33
C THR A 426 -18.84 -25.54 29.16
N THR A 427 -18.47 -26.66 28.53
CA THR A 427 -18.03 -27.88 29.20
C THR A 427 -16.53 -27.90 29.48
N TYR A 428 -15.72 -27.14 28.73
CA TYR A 428 -14.29 -27.07 29.02
C TYR A 428 -14.02 -26.26 30.28
N ARG A 429 -13.44 -26.95 31.26
CA ARG A 429 -13.12 -26.36 32.58
C ARG A 429 -11.65 -25.96 32.62
N GLU A 430 -11.41 -24.78 33.15
CA GLU A 430 -10.10 -24.21 33.44
C GLU A 430 -9.95 -24.02 34.93
N ASP A 431 -8.71 -23.96 35.44
CA ASP A 431 -8.43 -23.71 36.85
C ASP A 431 -8.93 -22.34 37.30
N ASN A 432 -8.92 -21.35 36.38
CA ASN A 432 -9.50 -20.02 36.62
C ASN A 432 -10.56 -19.70 35.55
N PRO A 433 -11.86 -19.78 35.88
CA PRO A 433 -12.94 -19.52 34.91
C PRO A 433 -13.17 -18.03 34.61
N GLY A 434 -12.62 -17.12 35.42
CA GLY A 434 -12.88 -15.68 35.30
C GLY A 434 -12.57 -15.11 33.94
N PRO A 435 -11.38 -15.36 33.34
CA PRO A 435 -11.06 -14.89 32.02
C PRO A 435 -11.96 -15.42 30.90
N ALA A 436 -12.37 -16.68 30.96
CA ALA A 436 -13.31 -17.28 30.02
C ALA A 436 -14.70 -16.65 30.10
N GLN A 437 -15.17 -16.37 31.34
CA GLN A 437 -16.43 -15.66 31.53
C GLN A 437 -16.36 -14.23 31.03
N PHE A 438 -15.30 -13.49 31.31
CA PHE A 438 -15.08 -12.15 30.78
C PHE A 438 -15.16 -12.14 29.24
N VAL A 439 -14.48 -13.09 28.57
CA VAL A 439 -14.51 -13.19 27.10
C VAL A 439 -15.94 -13.44 26.62
N LYS A 440 -16.67 -14.37 27.22
CA LYS A 440 -18.05 -14.65 26.88
C LYS A 440 -18.94 -13.42 27.06
N ASP A 441 -18.86 -12.75 28.21
CA ASP A 441 -19.68 -11.58 28.52
C ASP A 441 -19.45 -10.43 27.54
N LYS A 442 -18.20 -10.18 27.16
CA LYS A 442 -17.87 -9.15 26.17
C LYS A 442 -18.36 -9.51 24.75
N ILE A 443 -18.18 -10.77 24.32
CA ILE A 443 -18.57 -11.19 22.96
C ILE A 443 -20.10 -11.20 22.78
N VAL A 444 -20.89 -11.50 23.80
CA VAL A 444 -22.35 -11.47 23.73
C VAL A 444 -22.95 -10.10 24.00
N ASN A 445 -22.15 -9.12 24.38
CA ASN A 445 -22.60 -7.78 24.69
C ASN A 445 -22.72 -6.90 23.44
N ASP A 446 -23.94 -6.67 22.97
CA ASP A 446 -24.17 -5.85 21.78
C ASP A 446 -23.75 -4.39 21.97
N VAL A 447 -23.85 -3.83 23.19
CA VAL A 447 -23.39 -2.45 23.49
C VAL A 447 -21.87 -2.33 23.28
N TRP A 448 -21.11 -3.37 23.65
CA TRP A 448 -19.67 -3.40 23.38
C TRP A 448 -19.37 -3.38 21.86
N TRP A 449 -20.11 -4.17 21.08
CA TRP A 449 -19.97 -4.18 19.63
C TRP A 449 -20.42 -2.87 18.98
N ASP A 450 -21.42 -2.19 19.52
CA ASP A 450 -21.86 -0.87 19.05
C ASP A 450 -20.76 0.18 19.27
N LYS A 451 -20.13 0.18 20.44
CA LYS A 451 -18.95 1.01 20.71
C LYS A 451 -17.81 0.72 19.72
N VAL A 452 -17.51 -0.55 19.44
CA VAL A 452 -16.48 -0.94 18.45
C VAL A 452 -16.84 -0.44 17.05
N ARG A 453 -18.09 -0.59 16.62
CA ARG A 453 -18.55 -0.10 15.31
C ARG A 453 -18.49 1.41 15.22
N TYR A 454 -18.93 2.10 16.26
CA TYR A 454 -18.85 3.57 16.32
C TYR A 454 -17.41 4.05 16.23
N PHE A 455 -16.51 3.50 17.04
CA PHE A 455 -15.08 3.81 16.95
C PHE A 455 -14.55 3.63 15.52
N LEU A 456 -14.81 2.48 14.92
CA LEU A 456 -14.33 2.19 13.56
C LEU A 456 -14.91 3.15 12.52
N SER A 457 -16.14 3.63 12.71
CA SER A 457 -16.78 4.53 11.74
C SER A 457 -16.16 5.92 11.72
N PHE A 458 -15.89 6.54 12.87
CA PHE A 458 -15.29 7.88 12.89
C PHE A 458 -13.78 7.88 12.72
N ILE A 459 -13.11 6.77 13.06
CA ILE A 459 -11.66 6.64 12.86
C ILE A 459 -11.29 6.28 11.41
N ASP A 460 -12.22 5.73 10.63
CA ASP A 460 -11.97 5.27 9.26
C ASP A 460 -11.46 6.38 8.32
N PRO A 461 -11.94 7.62 8.34
CA PRO A 461 -11.36 8.72 7.56
C PRO A 461 -9.87 8.95 7.87
N ILE A 462 -9.48 8.91 9.16
CA ILE A 462 -8.09 9.07 9.59
C ILE A 462 -7.26 7.87 9.11
N TYR A 463 -7.74 6.65 9.32
CA TYR A 463 -7.08 5.44 8.87
C TYR A 463 -6.93 5.39 7.33
N SER A 464 -7.95 5.83 6.61
CA SER A 464 -7.92 5.91 5.14
C SER A 464 -6.87 6.90 4.66
N MET A 465 -6.70 8.04 5.32
CA MET A 465 -5.63 8.99 5.02
C MET A 465 -4.24 8.41 5.32
N VAL A 466 -4.07 7.68 6.45
CA VAL A 466 -2.82 6.94 6.74
C VAL A 466 -2.51 5.99 5.59
N ARG A 467 -3.48 5.21 5.13
CA ARG A 467 -3.31 4.24 4.04
C ARG A 467 -2.97 4.91 2.70
N ALA A 468 -3.56 6.05 2.41
CA ALA A 468 -3.30 6.81 1.19
C ALA A 468 -1.90 7.45 1.19
N ALA A 469 -1.45 7.96 2.34
CA ALA A 469 -0.13 8.56 2.50
C ALA A 469 1.00 7.51 2.68
N ASP A 470 0.69 6.30 3.19
CA ASP A 470 1.64 5.19 3.35
C ASP A 470 1.89 4.45 2.03
N THR A 471 2.21 5.21 0.99
CA THR A 471 2.51 4.68 -0.34
C THR A 471 3.77 5.34 -0.89
N ASP A 472 4.37 4.73 -1.93
CA ASP A 472 5.50 5.32 -2.65
C ASP A 472 5.04 6.29 -3.77
N LYS A 473 3.73 6.58 -3.83
CA LYS A 473 3.17 7.50 -4.84
C LYS A 473 3.35 8.95 -4.42
N PRO A 474 3.54 9.85 -5.39
CA PRO A 474 3.50 11.29 -5.15
C PRO A 474 2.16 11.72 -4.53
N CYS A 475 2.21 12.40 -3.41
CA CYS A 475 0.99 12.86 -2.71
C CYS A 475 1.14 14.22 -2.03
N LEU A 476 2.29 14.89 -2.14
CA LEU A 476 2.54 16.18 -1.49
C LEU A 476 1.42 17.20 -1.78
N HIS A 477 0.98 17.29 -3.03
CA HIS A 477 -0.06 18.21 -3.50
C HIS A 477 -1.48 17.84 -3.06
N LEU A 478 -1.66 16.67 -2.46
CA LEU A 478 -2.97 16.18 -2.01
C LEU A 478 -3.17 16.32 -0.51
N ILE A 479 -2.10 16.46 0.28
CA ILE A 479 -2.15 16.34 1.73
C ILE A 479 -3.03 17.41 2.38
N TYR A 480 -2.95 18.65 1.92
CA TYR A 480 -3.79 19.74 2.45
C TYR A 480 -5.27 19.39 2.31
N GLU A 481 -5.72 19.09 1.11
CA GLU A 481 -7.09 18.71 0.80
C GLU A 481 -7.52 17.41 1.52
N MET A 482 -6.64 16.43 1.61
CA MET A 482 -6.94 15.18 2.31
C MET A 482 -7.13 15.41 3.81
N TRP A 483 -6.38 16.36 4.40
CA TRP A 483 -6.52 16.68 5.82
C TRP A 483 -7.85 17.37 6.13
N ASP A 484 -8.22 18.38 5.35
CA ASP A 484 -9.50 19.08 5.47
C ASP A 484 -10.68 18.12 5.28
N THR A 485 -10.67 17.36 4.19
CA THR A 485 -11.70 16.34 3.91
C THR A 485 -11.79 15.30 5.01
N MET A 486 -10.67 14.90 5.61
CA MET A 486 -10.64 13.95 6.71
C MET A 486 -11.34 14.51 7.95
N ILE A 487 -11.02 15.74 8.36
CA ILE A 487 -11.64 16.40 9.52
C ILE A 487 -13.15 16.52 9.31
N GLU A 488 -13.58 16.93 8.13
CA GLU A 488 -15.00 17.06 7.81
C GLU A 488 -15.73 15.71 7.85
N LYS A 489 -15.15 14.65 7.29
CA LYS A 489 -15.73 13.32 7.36
C LYS A 489 -15.83 12.80 8.79
N VAL A 490 -14.83 13.05 9.62
CA VAL A 490 -14.86 12.71 11.05
C VAL A 490 -16.02 13.44 11.73
N LYS A 491 -16.19 14.77 11.48
CA LYS A 491 -17.32 15.57 11.98
C LYS A 491 -18.64 14.92 11.61
N ASN A 492 -18.85 14.67 10.32
CA ASN A 492 -20.11 14.15 9.80
C ASN A 492 -20.50 12.79 10.40
N VAL A 493 -19.52 11.93 10.69
CA VAL A 493 -19.76 10.63 11.33
C VAL A 493 -20.16 10.80 12.80
N ILE A 494 -19.43 11.63 13.54
CA ILE A 494 -19.70 11.87 14.98
C ILE A 494 -21.07 12.51 15.15
N TYR A 495 -21.36 13.58 14.41
CA TYR A 495 -22.63 14.30 14.48
C TYR A 495 -23.83 13.41 14.13
N ARG A 496 -23.68 12.57 13.10
CA ARG A 496 -24.72 11.58 12.75
C ARG A 496 -24.97 10.57 13.87
N TYR A 497 -23.92 10.11 14.54
CA TYR A 497 -24.05 9.15 15.64
C TYR A 497 -24.70 9.81 16.87
N GLU A 498 -24.36 11.03 17.17
CA GLU A 498 -24.93 11.81 18.28
C GLU A 498 -26.32 12.38 17.97
N GLY A 499 -26.79 12.29 16.71
CA GLY A 499 -28.07 12.87 16.29
C GLY A 499 -28.07 14.41 16.29
N LYS A 500 -26.90 15.04 16.09
CA LYS A 500 -26.70 16.48 16.13
C LYS A 500 -26.73 17.10 14.76
N GLU A 501 -27.25 18.32 14.71
CA GLU A 501 -27.20 19.21 13.54
C GLU A 501 -25.84 19.91 13.43
N ALA A 502 -25.51 20.42 12.22
CA ALA A 502 -24.20 21.01 11.94
C ALA A 502 -23.83 22.24 12.80
N HIS A 503 -24.83 22.92 13.37
CA HIS A 503 -24.68 24.13 14.21
C HIS A 503 -24.60 23.80 15.71
N GLU A 504 -24.88 22.58 16.13
CA GLU A 504 -24.82 22.18 17.53
C GLU A 504 -23.36 21.84 17.93
N GLU A 505 -23.05 21.96 19.21
CA GLU A 505 -21.74 21.64 19.74
C GLU A 505 -21.67 20.16 20.16
N SER A 506 -20.55 19.51 19.81
CA SER A 506 -20.19 18.17 20.28
C SER A 506 -18.84 18.26 21.00
N THR A 507 -18.83 17.93 22.30
CA THR A 507 -17.60 17.91 23.12
C THR A 507 -16.64 16.87 22.59
N PHE A 508 -17.14 15.67 22.25
CA PHE A 508 -16.34 14.60 21.68
C PHE A 508 -15.70 15.00 20.34
N TYR A 509 -16.50 15.57 19.42
CA TYR A 509 -15.92 16.05 18.16
C TYR A 509 -14.90 17.15 18.38
N SER A 510 -15.17 18.10 19.28
CA SER A 510 -14.23 19.18 19.59
C SER A 510 -12.89 18.63 20.09
N ALA A 511 -12.91 17.64 20.99
CA ALA A 511 -11.73 16.95 21.47
C ALA A 511 -10.95 16.25 20.34
N VAL A 512 -11.63 15.50 19.47
CA VAL A 512 -11.01 14.84 18.30
C VAL A 512 -10.44 15.88 17.33
N ARG A 513 -11.20 16.93 17.02
CA ARG A 513 -10.79 18.02 16.13
C ARG A 513 -9.53 18.70 16.65
N ASP A 514 -9.46 19.02 17.93
CA ASP A 514 -8.33 19.73 18.51
C ASP A 514 -7.04 18.90 18.46
N ILE A 515 -7.13 17.59 18.65
CA ILE A 515 -6.02 16.66 18.38
C ILE A 515 -5.59 16.77 16.90
N LEU A 516 -6.52 16.67 15.97
CA LEU A 516 -6.20 16.68 14.53
C LEU A 516 -5.61 18.03 14.10
N VAL A 517 -6.21 19.15 14.53
CA VAL A 517 -5.72 20.51 14.22
C VAL A 517 -4.34 20.74 14.85
N SER A 518 -4.13 20.35 16.11
CA SER A 518 -2.80 20.45 16.75
C SER A 518 -1.72 19.65 16.00
N ARG A 519 -2.08 18.49 15.44
CA ARG A 519 -1.16 17.69 14.63
C ARG A 519 -0.91 18.34 13.27
N TRP A 520 -1.93 18.90 12.64
CA TRP A 520 -1.78 19.65 11.39
C TRP A 520 -0.84 20.84 11.56
N THR A 521 -1.09 21.70 12.53
CA THR A 521 -0.26 22.88 12.81
C THR A 521 1.22 22.53 13.03
N LYS A 522 1.51 21.33 13.60
CA LYS A 522 2.88 20.86 13.83
C LYS A 522 3.52 20.22 12.60
N SER A 523 2.74 19.86 11.59
CA SER A 523 3.25 19.13 10.41
C SER A 523 3.00 19.84 9.09
N ASN A 524 2.11 20.82 9.03
CA ASN A 524 1.96 21.64 7.84
C ASN A 524 3.23 22.45 7.59
N THR A 525 3.69 22.46 6.35
CA THR A 525 4.84 23.23 5.90
C THR A 525 4.46 24.09 4.70
N PRO A 526 5.19 25.18 4.44
CA PRO A 526 4.94 25.99 3.26
C PRO A 526 4.94 25.21 1.94
N LEU A 527 5.66 24.08 1.92
CA LEU A 527 5.75 23.22 0.76
C LEU A 527 4.44 22.49 0.44
N HIS A 528 3.66 22.09 1.47
CA HIS A 528 2.32 21.50 1.29
C HIS A 528 1.37 22.49 0.64
N CYS A 529 1.34 23.73 1.13
CA CYS A 529 0.48 24.82 0.61
C CYS A 529 0.87 25.18 -0.84
N LEU A 530 2.18 25.27 -1.14
CA LEU A 530 2.62 25.53 -2.50
C LEU A 530 2.24 24.38 -3.44
N ALA A 531 2.50 23.13 -3.07
CA ALA A 531 2.17 21.97 -3.90
C ALA A 531 0.65 21.87 -4.13
N HIS A 532 -0.18 22.10 -3.10
CA HIS A 532 -1.62 22.17 -3.20
C HIS A 532 -2.05 23.26 -4.21
N SER A 533 -1.48 24.47 -4.10
CA SER A 533 -1.81 25.58 -4.99
C SER A 533 -1.36 25.39 -6.44
N LEU A 534 -0.53 24.40 -6.75
CA LEU A 534 -0.11 24.04 -8.10
C LEU A 534 -0.96 22.91 -8.71
N ASN A 535 -1.95 22.39 -8.00
CA ASN A 535 -2.86 21.39 -8.55
C ASN A 535 -3.99 22.07 -9.34
N PRO A 536 -4.06 21.85 -10.69
CA PRO A 536 -5.05 22.52 -11.52
C PRO A 536 -6.49 22.22 -11.15
N LYS A 537 -6.78 21.03 -10.61
CA LYS A 537 -8.11 20.58 -10.21
C LYS A 537 -8.76 21.51 -9.19
N TYR A 538 -7.97 22.09 -8.28
CA TYR A 538 -8.49 22.92 -7.18
C TYR A 538 -8.96 24.32 -7.59
N TYR A 539 -8.93 24.62 -8.89
CA TYR A 539 -9.46 25.84 -9.50
C TYR A 539 -10.72 25.60 -10.32
N THR A 540 -11.20 24.35 -10.39
CA THR A 540 -12.39 24.00 -11.19
C THR A 540 -13.67 24.25 -10.39
N GLU A 541 -14.71 24.75 -11.06
CA GLU A 541 -16.04 24.94 -10.44
C GLU A 541 -16.59 23.63 -9.88
N ALA A 542 -16.33 22.49 -10.55
CA ALA A 542 -16.76 21.18 -10.08
C ALA A 542 -16.17 20.84 -8.71
N TRP A 543 -14.89 21.13 -8.47
CA TRP A 543 -14.25 20.89 -7.19
C TRP A 543 -14.68 21.91 -6.12
N ILE A 544 -14.81 23.19 -6.48
CA ILE A 544 -15.21 24.25 -5.54
C ILE A 544 -16.65 24.00 -5.03
N ASN A 545 -17.56 23.60 -5.91
CA ASN A 545 -18.97 23.40 -5.57
C ASN A 545 -19.28 22.03 -4.94
N GLU A 546 -18.31 21.12 -4.86
CA GLU A 546 -18.48 19.79 -4.25
C GLU A 546 -18.75 19.87 -2.72
N ILE A 547 -18.14 20.85 -2.05
CA ILE A 547 -18.28 21.08 -0.60
C ILE A 547 -18.61 22.56 -0.35
N PRO A 548 -19.61 22.86 0.52
CA PRO A 548 -19.93 24.23 0.89
C PRO A 548 -18.73 25.00 1.46
N ASN A 549 -18.62 26.27 1.12
CA ASN A 549 -17.57 27.19 1.58
C ASN A 549 -16.14 26.85 1.13
N ARG A 550 -15.96 25.88 0.23
CA ARG A 550 -14.65 25.59 -0.35
C ARG A 550 -14.20 26.74 -1.25
N GLN A 551 -12.92 27.08 -1.18
CA GLN A 551 -12.33 28.17 -1.93
C GLN A 551 -11.18 27.69 -2.81
N ALA A 552 -10.96 28.36 -3.95
CA ALA A 552 -9.76 28.12 -4.73
C ALA A 552 -8.50 28.54 -3.94
N PRO A 553 -7.35 27.85 -4.10
CA PRO A 553 -6.16 28.08 -3.28
C PRO A 553 -5.60 29.50 -3.27
N HIS A 554 -5.91 30.31 -4.29
CA HIS A 554 -5.46 31.71 -4.32
C HIS A 554 -6.32 32.64 -3.47
N ASN A 555 -7.52 32.23 -3.05
CA ASN A 555 -8.41 32.96 -2.15
C ASN A 555 -8.18 32.61 -0.68
N ASP A 556 -7.44 31.54 -0.38
CA ASP A 556 -7.10 31.15 0.96
C ASP A 556 -5.85 31.91 1.44
N GLU A 557 -5.96 32.54 2.62
CA GLU A 557 -4.92 33.41 3.18
C GLU A 557 -3.68 32.60 3.60
N GLU A 558 -3.88 31.48 4.33
CA GLU A 558 -2.78 30.59 4.78
C GLU A 558 -2.00 30.06 3.58
N ILE A 559 -2.72 29.51 2.61
CA ILE A 559 -2.09 28.96 1.40
C ILE A 559 -1.34 30.04 0.64
N SER A 560 -1.91 31.23 0.53
CA SER A 560 -1.31 32.35 -0.20
C SER A 560 -0.07 32.88 0.47
N GLU A 561 -0.06 33.01 1.82
CA GLU A 561 1.11 33.43 2.58
C GLU A 561 2.25 32.40 2.46
N MET A 562 1.96 31.13 2.70
CA MET A 562 2.93 30.04 2.66
C MET A 562 3.50 29.81 1.25
N ARG A 563 2.66 29.89 0.21
CA ARG A 563 3.12 29.87 -1.20
C ARG A 563 4.09 31.00 -1.49
N ASN A 564 3.77 32.22 -1.07
CA ASN A 564 4.63 33.36 -1.29
C ASN A 564 5.96 33.25 -0.51
N ALA A 565 5.95 32.65 0.67
CA ALA A 565 7.16 32.31 1.41
C ALA A 565 8.04 31.33 0.63
N CYS A 566 7.45 30.29 0.03
CA CYS A 566 8.18 29.35 -0.84
C CYS A 566 8.75 30.03 -2.07
N PHE A 567 7.99 30.88 -2.75
CA PHE A 567 8.50 31.61 -3.92
C PHE A 567 9.73 32.46 -3.57
N ARG A 568 9.75 33.11 -2.41
CA ARG A 568 10.91 33.88 -1.94
C ARG A 568 12.14 33.00 -1.62
N ARG A 569 11.91 31.70 -1.28
CA ARG A 569 13.01 30.73 -1.07
C ARG A 569 13.59 30.18 -2.37
N TYR A 570 12.75 30.02 -3.40
CA TYR A 570 13.16 29.45 -4.69
C TYR A 570 13.67 30.49 -5.68
N PHE A 571 13.16 31.73 -5.62
CA PHE A 571 13.39 32.76 -6.64
C PHE A 571 13.75 34.11 -6.01
N SER A 572 14.52 34.91 -6.74
CA SER A 572 14.91 36.24 -6.34
C SER A 572 14.80 37.26 -7.51
N GLY A 573 14.82 38.54 -7.20
CA GLY A 573 14.84 39.62 -8.19
C GLY A 573 13.73 39.50 -9.25
N GLU A 574 14.09 39.55 -10.51
CA GLU A 574 13.15 39.49 -11.64
C GLU A 574 12.51 38.11 -11.84
N GLU A 575 13.20 37.03 -11.45
CA GLU A 575 12.59 35.70 -11.49
C GLU A 575 11.40 35.58 -10.52
N LEU A 576 11.51 36.16 -9.33
CA LEU A 576 10.41 36.18 -8.37
C LEU A 576 9.19 36.94 -8.91
N LYS A 577 9.42 38.06 -9.63
CA LYS A 577 8.32 38.80 -10.26
C LYS A 577 7.67 37.96 -11.37
N ARG A 578 8.46 37.34 -12.22
CA ARG A 578 7.96 36.49 -13.30
C ARG A 578 7.15 35.32 -12.78
N VAL A 579 7.64 34.56 -11.80
CA VAL A 579 6.92 33.41 -11.27
C VAL A 579 5.60 33.80 -10.60
N LYS A 580 5.56 34.94 -9.92
CA LYS A 580 4.30 35.49 -9.38
C LYS A 580 3.30 35.86 -10.47
N GLN A 581 3.77 36.46 -11.57
CA GLN A 581 2.90 36.78 -12.71
C GLN A 581 2.41 35.50 -13.41
N GLN A 582 3.28 34.49 -13.56
CA GLN A 582 2.90 33.20 -14.11
C GLN A 582 1.86 32.51 -13.23
N TYR A 583 2.01 32.58 -11.90
CA TYR A 583 1.02 32.04 -10.98
C TYR A 583 -0.31 32.79 -11.07
N ALA A 584 -0.29 34.11 -11.19
CA ALA A 584 -1.52 34.91 -11.37
C ALA A 584 -2.25 34.49 -12.66
N ASN A 585 -1.53 34.37 -13.78
CA ASN A 585 -2.12 33.88 -15.02
C ASN A 585 -2.71 32.46 -14.89
N PHE A 586 -2.01 31.55 -14.20
CA PHE A 586 -2.48 30.19 -13.96
C PHE A 586 -3.75 30.16 -13.08
N SER A 587 -3.73 30.90 -11.95
CA SER A 587 -4.80 30.84 -10.94
C SER A 587 -6.05 31.62 -11.33
N LEU A 588 -5.92 32.66 -12.19
CA LEU A 588 -6.99 33.52 -12.64
C LEU A 588 -7.41 33.26 -14.10
N PHE A 589 -7.01 32.10 -14.65
CA PHE A 589 -7.33 31.73 -16.04
C PHE A 589 -6.90 32.79 -17.08
N GLY A 590 -5.77 33.44 -16.83
CA GLY A 590 -5.21 34.46 -17.71
C GLY A 590 -4.58 33.90 -18.99
N PRO A 591 -3.88 34.76 -19.75
CA PRO A 591 -3.26 34.36 -21.00
C PRO A 591 -2.37 33.11 -20.89
N GLY A 592 -2.58 32.16 -21.78
CA GLY A 592 -1.87 30.86 -21.80
C GLY A 592 -2.55 29.75 -20.98
N PHE A 593 -3.60 30.05 -20.20
CA PHE A 593 -4.34 29.06 -19.38
C PHE A 593 -5.86 29.14 -19.59
N ASN A 594 -6.34 29.94 -20.52
CA ASN A 594 -7.73 30.22 -20.80
C ASN A 594 -8.30 29.47 -22.00
N SER A 595 -7.55 28.57 -22.63
CA SER A 595 -8.05 27.75 -23.73
C SER A 595 -9.06 26.73 -23.22
N PHE A 596 -10.03 26.37 -24.05
CA PHE A 596 -11.05 25.35 -23.74
C PHE A 596 -10.41 24.07 -23.22
N ASP A 597 -9.43 23.50 -23.95
CA ASP A 597 -8.75 22.27 -23.56
C ASP A 597 -8.03 22.40 -22.21
N SER A 598 -7.36 23.54 -21.96
CA SER A 598 -6.68 23.78 -20.70
C SER A 598 -7.65 23.80 -19.50
N LEU A 599 -8.86 24.34 -19.69
CA LEU A 599 -9.88 24.42 -18.66
C LEU A 599 -10.54 23.06 -18.42
N GLU A 600 -10.89 22.33 -19.48
CA GLU A 600 -11.51 21.01 -19.40
C GLU A 600 -10.55 20.00 -18.76
N ASP A 601 -9.31 19.96 -19.22
CA ASP A 601 -8.29 19.03 -18.75
C ASP A 601 -7.94 19.19 -17.25
N ARG A 602 -8.19 20.35 -16.64
CA ARG A 602 -8.03 20.56 -15.18
C ARG A 602 -8.90 19.62 -14.34
N THR A 603 -10.04 19.18 -14.87
CA THR A 603 -11.03 18.41 -14.12
C THR A 603 -10.63 16.94 -13.93
N TYR A 604 -9.95 16.35 -14.91
CA TYR A 604 -9.68 14.90 -14.94
C TYR A 604 -8.23 14.49 -15.16
N MET A 605 -7.41 15.40 -15.72
CA MET A 605 -6.03 15.05 -16.03
C MET A 605 -5.18 15.00 -14.76
N ASP A 606 -4.19 14.10 -14.75
CA ASP A 606 -3.15 14.10 -13.70
C ASP A 606 -2.46 15.47 -13.66
N PRO A 607 -2.31 16.10 -12.48
CA PRO A 607 -1.77 17.45 -12.36
C PRO A 607 -0.41 17.66 -13.03
N LYS A 608 0.46 16.67 -12.98
CA LYS A 608 1.79 16.73 -13.57
C LYS A 608 1.73 16.65 -15.10
N GLN A 609 0.84 15.79 -15.63
CA GLN A 609 0.59 15.70 -17.08
C GLN A 609 -0.02 17.00 -17.58
N TRP A 610 -0.96 17.58 -16.84
CA TRP A 610 -1.55 18.86 -17.17
C TRP A 610 -0.50 19.97 -17.30
N TRP A 611 0.41 20.10 -16.31
CA TRP A 611 1.52 21.03 -16.38
C TRP A 611 2.48 20.73 -17.55
N GLY A 612 2.66 19.46 -17.86
CA GLY A 612 3.44 19.00 -19.01
C GLY A 612 2.94 19.59 -20.33
N ILE A 613 1.62 19.56 -20.53
CA ILE A 613 0.93 19.97 -21.75
C ILE A 613 0.67 21.48 -21.75
N HIS A 614 -0.01 22.00 -20.73
CA HIS A 614 -0.55 23.35 -20.72
C HIS A 614 0.37 24.41 -20.08
N GLY A 615 1.46 24.00 -19.42
CA GLY A 615 2.34 24.91 -18.69
C GLY A 615 3.38 25.65 -19.56
N HIS A 616 3.27 25.66 -20.90
CA HIS A 616 4.29 26.23 -21.79
C HIS A 616 4.45 27.76 -21.64
N SER A 617 3.38 28.48 -21.30
CA SER A 617 3.38 29.92 -21.06
C SER A 617 3.97 30.35 -19.71
N ALA A 618 4.27 29.40 -18.82
CA ALA A 618 4.78 29.64 -17.48
C ALA A 618 5.98 28.74 -17.15
N PRO A 619 7.13 28.92 -17.81
CA PRO A 619 8.24 27.97 -17.78
C PRO A 619 8.86 27.80 -16.39
N GLU A 620 9.03 28.88 -15.59
CA GLU A 620 9.56 28.82 -14.24
C GLU A 620 8.57 28.08 -13.32
N LEU A 621 7.28 28.41 -13.39
CA LEU A 621 6.24 27.79 -12.60
C LEU A 621 6.04 26.32 -13.00
N LYS A 622 6.06 26.00 -14.30
CA LYS A 622 6.01 24.63 -14.82
C LYS A 622 7.14 23.78 -14.27
N LYS A 623 8.39 24.29 -14.31
CA LYS A 623 9.55 23.59 -13.78
C LYS A 623 9.36 23.28 -12.28
N LEU A 624 8.86 24.24 -11.51
CA LEU A 624 8.59 24.06 -10.08
C LEU A 624 7.46 23.05 -9.87
N ALA A 625 6.35 23.17 -10.59
CA ALA A 625 5.21 22.26 -10.51
C ALA A 625 5.60 20.81 -10.79
N LEU A 626 6.34 20.55 -11.86
CA LEU A 626 6.79 19.21 -12.22
C LEU A 626 7.68 18.57 -11.14
N ARG A 627 8.44 19.39 -10.39
CA ARG A 627 9.27 18.91 -9.28
C ARG A 627 8.44 18.64 -8.03
N LEU A 628 7.49 19.49 -7.69
CA LEU A 628 6.70 19.38 -6.45
C LEU A 628 5.59 18.33 -6.53
N LEU A 629 4.88 18.26 -7.65
CA LEU A 629 3.79 17.32 -7.87
C LEU A 629 4.26 15.85 -7.94
N GLY A 630 5.57 15.64 -8.07
CA GLY A 630 6.21 14.31 -8.04
C GLY A 630 6.72 13.89 -6.66
N GLN A 631 6.49 14.66 -5.58
CA GLN A 631 7.08 14.37 -4.26
C GLN A 631 6.17 13.53 -3.36
N SER A 632 6.81 12.67 -2.55
CA SER A 632 6.20 11.92 -1.45
C SER A 632 6.11 12.80 -0.18
N THR A 633 5.35 12.33 0.82
CA THR A 633 5.21 13.00 2.15
C THR A 633 5.47 12.05 3.31
N SER A 634 5.97 10.85 3.02
CA SER A 634 6.09 9.79 4.03
C SER A 634 7.51 9.23 4.08
N SER A 635 7.98 8.95 5.31
CA SER A 635 9.19 8.16 5.56
C SER A 635 8.95 6.65 5.59
N SER A 636 7.74 6.17 5.29
CA SER A 636 7.37 4.76 5.40
C SER A 636 8.21 3.83 4.49
N CYS A 637 8.75 4.33 3.37
CA CYS A 637 9.68 3.56 2.54
C CYS A 637 10.99 3.23 3.30
N ALA A 638 11.46 4.14 4.15
CA ALA A 638 12.62 3.93 5.01
C ALA A 638 12.34 2.88 6.10
N GLU A 639 11.15 2.93 6.72
CA GLU A 639 10.71 1.91 7.67
C GLU A 639 10.57 0.53 7.00
N ARG A 640 9.98 0.45 5.80
CA ARG A 640 9.87 -0.81 5.04
C ARG A 640 11.24 -1.39 4.69
N ASN A 641 12.23 -0.55 4.46
CA ASN A 641 13.60 -0.97 4.17
C ASN A 641 14.23 -1.74 5.35
N TRP A 642 13.90 -1.39 6.60
CA TRP A 642 14.41 -2.09 7.77
C TRP A 642 14.03 -3.56 7.84
N SER A 643 12.85 -3.93 7.35
CA SER A 643 12.44 -5.34 7.24
C SER A 643 13.37 -6.12 6.30
N THR A 644 13.73 -5.52 5.16
CA THR A 644 14.68 -6.11 4.21
C THR A 644 16.09 -6.15 4.79
N TYR A 645 16.52 -5.07 5.42
CA TYR A 645 17.81 -4.98 6.09
C TYR A 645 17.95 -6.03 7.19
N GLY A 646 16.98 -6.14 8.10
CA GLY A 646 16.98 -7.14 9.16
C GLY A 646 16.98 -8.58 8.64
N LEU A 647 16.28 -8.84 7.53
CA LEU A 647 16.28 -10.14 6.87
C LEU A 647 17.66 -10.49 6.31
N ILE A 648 18.34 -9.54 5.66
CA ILE A 648 19.68 -9.73 5.08
C ILE A 648 20.73 -9.92 6.18
N HIS A 649 20.66 -9.10 7.24
CA HIS A 649 21.63 -9.09 8.33
C HIS A 649 21.29 -10.05 9.49
N SER A 650 20.30 -10.94 9.29
CA SER A 650 20.00 -11.96 10.31
C SER A 650 21.13 -12.98 10.42
N SER A 651 21.41 -13.41 11.66
CA SER A 651 22.45 -14.43 11.96
C SER A 651 22.19 -15.78 11.27
N LEU A 652 20.93 -16.05 10.92
CA LEU A 652 20.51 -17.27 10.21
C LEU A 652 20.87 -17.24 8.72
N ARG A 653 21.02 -16.05 8.11
CA ARG A 653 21.27 -15.93 6.68
C ARG A 653 22.71 -15.55 6.34
N ASN A 654 23.22 -14.49 6.95
CA ASN A 654 24.52 -13.95 6.57
C ASN A 654 25.24 -13.35 7.78
N ARG A 655 26.49 -13.75 8.01
CA ARG A 655 27.42 -13.03 8.88
C ARG A 655 28.17 -12.00 8.03
N PHE A 656 27.53 -10.90 7.67
CA PHE A 656 28.27 -9.77 7.09
C PHE A 656 29.03 -9.06 8.19
N LEU A 657 30.33 -8.95 8.03
CA LEU A 657 31.13 -8.00 8.80
C LEU A 657 30.82 -6.60 8.25
N PHE A 658 30.32 -5.71 9.09
CA PHE A 658 30.24 -4.29 8.76
C PHE A 658 31.67 -3.77 8.61
N TYR A 659 32.10 -3.55 7.38
CA TYR A 659 33.16 -2.59 7.18
C TYR A 659 32.47 -1.23 7.21
N SER A 660 32.80 -0.43 8.24
CA SER A 660 32.53 1.00 8.22
C SER A 660 33.22 1.58 7.00
N THR A 661 32.47 1.84 5.94
CA THR A 661 32.97 2.73 4.90
C THR A 661 32.84 4.12 5.48
N SER A 662 33.98 4.62 6.03
CA SER A 662 34.23 6.02 6.27
C SER A 662 34.08 6.81 4.97
#